data_8a6897bcb0ddca19877addd3d2bbd0b8
#
_entry.id   8a6897bcb0ddca19877addd3d2bbd0b8
#
_cell.length_a   1.000
_cell.length_b   1.000
_cell.length_c   1.000
_cell.angle_alpha   90.00
_cell.angle_beta   90.00
_cell.angle_gamma   90.00
#
_symmetry.space_group_name_H-M   'P 1'
#
loop_
_entity.id
_entity.type
_entity.pdbx_description
1 polymer ?
#
loop_
_entity_poly.entity_id
_entity_poly.type
_entity_poly.pdbx_seq_one_letter_code
_entity_poly.pdbx_strand_id
1 'polypeptide(L)'
;MNNFQNIPDNELFDPSENMLAASVDERVYHRVYLSAEYAVNLVENGTPQFLARAEDVVRAVLKCQELDKKNPHYGNFFWEKEEGIVEDLNAVEFVLIRFIPMTLRYSDRISKSLQKKIRSAVRIALDEVARVDVGLIYTNIVAQDIVNSILGGQLLAESSYIKRGFKKLRDWQAFIDRNGIPHEYNSPVYNSVTINALSHLVELTNDNEVRMIAKLIMIRLGISFGLHLHPKTKRLAGPHCRAYYPFLTLQTSPESDVLDDHINHKQLPNWLRKLVLHRPLKMNVRETSDVQKKISIGTYHSQSFSLGVASRELDTQSNRYISNQSNVFSVQYTRGSDLTPGIVYSRYLLNDKWLGDYRTTLSRGDRDIFFEEGSFRGIQDGPRSINIYAPKNLGAWERCFSAKASLIWHSDINEIWINGKDIKELPIEVINTDVIVVGCGDVYVAILPLSLTNLGSEAPIRIVKREQNVVLELYNYQGPTKTFWELARPGAFYQGRTRCGFYAEVAEKSDYSSGADFAAVVTRGLLIENFDDPITYNGENERLWAVEYRRDNETLGIELDMMQFEIKRMWTHDASDMLPMLDSPIATQALDGDVKINDSILKCEGEGTRWLVSLPDEHTWIAAFHGPGPSSFILEIPEGRVEIDKLTRGLITWENGQIQIEATGLEGIPKIVGGLITKIN
;
A
#
# COMPACT_ATOMS: atom_id res chain seq x y z
N MET A 1 -4.75 -2.54 13.79
CA MET A 1 -5.01 -3.85 14.43
C MET A 1 -5.10 -3.61 15.93
N ASN A 2 -6.20 -3.96 16.56
CA ASN A 2 -6.29 -3.83 18.02
C ASN A 2 -5.27 -4.80 18.64
N ASN A 3 -4.48 -4.30 19.58
CA ASN A 3 -3.57 -5.09 20.40
C ASN A 3 -4.34 -6.11 21.25
N PHE A 4 -4.77 -7.21 20.64
CA PHE A 4 -5.30 -8.38 21.36
C PHE A 4 -4.17 -9.23 21.95
N GLN A 5 -2.93 -8.74 21.91
CA GLN A 5 -1.73 -9.54 22.09
C GLN A 5 -1.47 -10.04 23.50
N ASN A 6 -2.23 -9.67 24.55
CA ASN A 6 -1.89 -10.15 25.91
C ASN A 6 -3.06 -10.23 26.91
N ILE A 7 -4.31 -10.42 26.47
CA ILE A 7 -5.41 -10.49 27.44
C ILE A 7 -6.00 -11.91 27.42
N PRO A 8 -5.64 -12.76 28.38
CA PRO A 8 -6.29 -14.07 28.57
C PRO A 8 -7.78 -13.95 28.90
N ASP A 9 -8.21 -12.84 29.51
CA ASP A 9 -9.61 -12.49 29.74
C ASP A 9 -10.00 -11.35 28.78
N ASN A 10 -10.37 -11.73 27.56
CA ASN A 10 -10.87 -10.79 26.56
C ASN A 10 -12.33 -10.48 26.88
N GLU A 11 -12.65 -9.19 27.11
CA GLU A 11 -14.01 -8.70 27.37
C GLU A 11 -15.01 -9.04 26.26
N LEU A 12 -14.51 -9.33 25.05
CA LEU A 12 -15.31 -9.72 23.89
C LEU A 12 -15.58 -11.24 23.83
N PHE A 13 -15.02 -12.04 24.75
CA PHE A 13 -15.22 -13.49 24.75
C PHE A 13 -16.62 -13.85 25.26
N ASP A 14 -17.40 -14.51 24.40
CA ASP A 14 -18.69 -15.11 24.76
C ASP A 14 -18.50 -16.57 25.16
N PRO A 15 -18.62 -16.89 26.48
CA PRO A 15 -18.47 -18.29 26.93
C PRO A 15 -19.58 -19.23 26.47
N SER A 16 -20.75 -18.72 26.07
CA SER A 16 -21.85 -19.53 25.60
C SER A 16 -21.59 -20.11 24.22
N GLU A 17 -20.88 -19.35 23.38
CA GLU A 17 -20.52 -19.73 22.03
C GLU A 17 -19.05 -20.16 21.89
N ASN A 18 -18.23 -19.89 22.91
CA ASN A 18 -16.79 -20.08 22.91
C ASN A 18 -16.09 -19.32 21.77
N MET A 19 -16.54 -18.12 21.47
CA MET A 19 -16.02 -17.28 20.41
C MET A 19 -15.94 -15.82 20.83
N LEU A 20 -15.16 -15.01 20.08
CA LEU A 20 -15.15 -13.57 20.25
C LEU A 20 -16.36 -12.94 19.56
N ALA A 21 -17.10 -12.14 20.31
CA ALA A 21 -18.30 -11.45 19.85
C ALA A 21 -18.05 -9.97 19.54
N ALA A 22 -18.82 -9.41 18.65
CA ALA A 22 -18.91 -7.97 18.38
C ALA A 22 -20.36 -7.57 18.21
N SER A 23 -20.74 -6.43 18.78
CA SER A 23 -22.10 -5.87 18.60
C SER A 23 -22.08 -4.82 17.49
N VAL A 24 -22.99 -4.94 16.53
CA VAL A 24 -23.18 -3.98 15.45
C VAL A 24 -24.69 -3.80 15.25
N ASP A 25 -25.19 -2.58 15.31
CA ASP A 25 -26.62 -2.25 15.14
C ASP A 25 -27.55 -3.14 16.01
N GLU A 26 -27.24 -3.27 17.31
CA GLU A 26 -27.96 -4.08 18.30
C GLU A 26 -27.94 -5.60 18.05
N ARG A 27 -27.16 -6.08 17.07
CA ARG A 27 -26.97 -7.50 16.80
C ARG A 27 -25.58 -7.96 17.25
N VAL A 28 -25.49 -9.18 17.73
CA VAL A 28 -24.23 -9.80 18.14
C VAL A 28 -23.78 -10.75 17.04
N TYR A 29 -22.50 -10.63 16.68
CA TYR A 29 -21.82 -11.45 15.68
C TYR A 29 -20.57 -12.08 16.26
N HIS A 30 -20.32 -13.34 15.95
CA HIS A 30 -19.15 -14.07 16.44
C HIS A 30 -18.10 -14.19 15.32
N ARG A 31 -16.98 -13.50 15.52
CA ARG A 31 -15.89 -13.36 14.55
C ARG A 31 -15.04 -14.63 14.46
N VAL A 32 -15.15 -15.39 13.37
CA VAL A 32 -14.50 -16.70 13.21
C VAL A 32 -12.97 -16.56 13.20
N TYR A 33 -12.42 -15.68 12.35
CA TYR A 33 -10.96 -15.53 12.24
C TYR A 33 -10.33 -14.92 13.49
N LEU A 34 -10.99 -13.97 14.18
CA LEU A 34 -10.51 -13.40 15.45
C LEU A 34 -10.55 -14.44 16.58
N SER A 35 -11.56 -15.30 16.58
CA SER A 35 -11.62 -16.42 17.53
C SER A 35 -10.51 -17.43 17.27
N ALA A 36 -10.15 -17.70 16.00
CA ALA A 36 -8.99 -18.51 15.65
C ALA A 36 -7.69 -17.89 16.17
N GLU A 37 -7.50 -16.58 16.03
CA GLU A 37 -6.35 -15.86 16.57
C GLU A 37 -6.32 -15.90 18.10
N TYR A 38 -7.45 -15.70 18.74
CA TYR A 38 -7.58 -15.83 20.20
C TYR A 38 -7.17 -17.22 20.69
N ALA A 39 -7.57 -18.28 19.99
CA ALA A 39 -7.15 -19.64 20.33
C ALA A 39 -5.62 -19.83 20.25
N VAL A 40 -4.97 -19.23 19.23
CA VAL A 40 -3.49 -19.23 19.13
C VAL A 40 -2.86 -18.60 20.37
N ASN A 41 -3.33 -17.40 20.77
CA ASN A 41 -2.81 -16.67 21.93
C ASN A 41 -2.98 -17.47 23.24
N LEU A 42 -4.10 -18.16 23.39
CA LEU A 42 -4.35 -19.05 24.54
C LEU A 42 -3.39 -20.25 24.57
N VAL A 43 -3.15 -20.89 23.40
CA VAL A 43 -2.21 -22.00 23.28
C VAL A 43 -0.77 -21.53 23.54
N GLU A 44 -0.41 -20.36 23.06
CA GLU A 44 0.91 -19.75 23.28
C GLU A 44 1.17 -19.48 24.76
N ASN A 45 0.19 -18.95 25.49
CA ASN A 45 0.26 -18.73 26.92
C ASN A 45 0.50 -20.05 27.69
N GLY A 46 -0.19 -21.14 27.30
CA GLY A 46 0.10 -22.50 27.71
C GLY A 46 -0.33 -22.90 29.12
N THR A 47 -1.05 -22.04 29.89
CA THR A 47 -1.59 -22.47 31.20
C THR A 47 -2.73 -23.48 31.01
N PRO A 48 -2.93 -24.46 31.96
CA PRO A 48 -3.94 -25.49 31.80
C PRO A 48 -5.35 -24.94 31.55
N GLN A 49 -5.73 -23.85 32.22
CA GLN A 49 -7.03 -23.21 32.03
C GLN A 49 -7.17 -22.62 30.62
N PHE A 50 -6.12 -21.97 30.10
CA PHE A 50 -6.15 -21.39 28.77
C PHE A 50 -6.08 -22.45 27.67
N LEU A 51 -5.34 -23.52 27.88
CA LEU A 51 -5.34 -24.66 26.95
C LEU A 51 -6.73 -25.33 26.84
N ALA A 52 -7.44 -25.48 27.96
CA ALA A 52 -8.81 -25.98 27.93
C ALA A 52 -9.75 -25.05 27.15
N ARG A 53 -9.70 -23.73 27.42
CA ARG A 53 -10.47 -22.73 26.69
C ARG A 53 -10.09 -22.71 25.19
N ALA A 54 -8.80 -22.79 24.87
CA ALA A 54 -8.33 -22.86 23.48
C ALA A 54 -8.94 -24.03 22.72
N GLU A 55 -9.01 -25.23 23.33
CA GLU A 55 -9.65 -26.38 22.72
C GLU A 55 -11.13 -26.14 22.41
N ASP A 56 -11.88 -25.49 23.31
CA ASP A 56 -13.29 -25.16 23.09
C ASP A 56 -13.46 -24.14 21.97
N VAL A 57 -12.62 -23.08 21.96
CA VAL A 57 -12.62 -22.07 20.90
C VAL A 57 -12.30 -22.69 19.53
N VAL A 58 -11.25 -23.52 19.44
CA VAL A 58 -10.92 -24.21 18.18
C VAL A 58 -12.09 -25.07 17.70
N ARG A 59 -12.76 -25.79 18.61
CA ARG A 59 -13.93 -26.62 18.27
C ARG A 59 -15.10 -25.75 17.76
N ALA A 60 -15.30 -24.56 18.33
CA ALA A 60 -16.32 -23.62 17.89
C ALA A 60 -16.00 -23.08 16.48
N VAL A 61 -14.76 -22.63 16.25
CA VAL A 61 -14.30 -22.17 14.93
C VAL A 61 -14.45 -23.28 13.87
N LEU A 62 -14.05 -24.52 14.18
CA LEU A 62 -14.17 -25.65 13.22
C LEU A 62 -15.62 -25.98 12.85
N LYS A 63 -16.62 -25.63 13.67
CA LYS A 63 -18.05 -25.75 13.32
C LYS A 63 -18.50 -24.72 12.29
N CYS A 64 -17.74 -23.64 12.11
CA CYS A 64 -18.01 -22.59 11.12
C CYS A 64 -17.40 -22.92 9.74
N GLN A 65 -16.90 -24.16 9.53
CA GLN A 65 -16.47 -24.61 8.21
C GLN A 65 -17.67 -25.06 7.38
N GLU A 66 -17.75 -24.62 6.13
CA GLU A 66 -18.75 -25.08 5.18
C GLU A 66 -18.49 -26.55 4.80
N LEU A 67 -19.39 -27.43 5.20
CA LEU A 67 -19.25 -28.88 5.02
C LEU A 67 -20.35 -29.49 4.15
N ASP A 68 -21.25 -28.70 3.57
CA ASP A 68 -22.16 -29.19 2.56
C ASP A 68 -21.42 -29.42 1.23
N LYS A 69 -21.25 -30.65 0.84
CA LYS A 69 -20.59 -31.06 -0.42
C LYS A 69 -21.29 -30.52 -1.68
N LYS A 70 -22.53 -30.07 -1.57
CA LYS A 70 -23.25 -29.45 -2.69
C LYS A 70 -22.92 -27.95 -2.83
N ASN A 71 -22.37 -27.35 -1.78
CA ASN A 71 -21.95 -25.95 -1.80
C ASN A 71 -20.70 -25.81 -2.70
N PRO A 72 -20.66 -24.84 -3.63
CA PRO A 72 -19.47 -24.56 -4.45
C PRO A 72 -18.26 -24.17 -3.62
N HIS A 73 -18.45 -23.72 -2.36
CA HIS A 73 -17.41 -23.32 -1.42
C HIS A 73 -17.20 -24.33 -0.28
N TYR A 74 -17.46 -25.61 -0.56
CA TYR A 74 -17.16 -26.72 0.37
C TYR A 74 -15.71 -26.65 0.85
N GLY A 75 -15.52 -26.56 2.16
CA GLY A 75 -14.21 -26.44 2.80
C GLY A 75 -13.83 -25.04 3.23
N ASN A 76 -14.51 -23.99 2.74
CA ASN A 76 -14.32 -22.62 3.21
C ASN A 76 -14.82 -22.44 4.65
N PHE A 77 -14.58 -21.28 5.23
CA PHE A 77 -15.11 -20.88 6.52
C PHE A 77 -16.05 -19.69 6.35
N PHE A 78 -16.98 -19.55 7.29
CA PHE A 78 -17.72 -18.31 7.45
C PHE A 78 -16.79 -17.24 8.04
N TRP A 79 -17.00 -15.99 7.67
CA TRP A 79 -16.31 -14.86 8.29
C TRP A 79 -16.87 -14.57 9.67
N GLU A 80 -18.20 -14.71 9.78
CA GLU A 80 -18.96 -14.63 11.02
C GLU A 80 -19.85 -15.87 11.17
N LYS A 81 -20.00 -16.39 12.39
CA LYS A 81 -20.77 -17.60 12.66
C LYS A 81 -22.21 -17.51 12.18
N GLU A 82 -22.79 -16.31 12.21
CA GLU A 82 -24.19 -16.02 11.86
C GLU A 82 -24.44 -15.94 10.36
N GLU A 83 -23.42 -16.05 9.52
CA GLU A 83 -23.59 -16.12 8.07
C GLU A 83 -24.35 -17.38 7.65
N GLY A 84 -25.30 -17.22 6.72
CA GLY A 84 -26.04 -18.33 6.15
C GLY A 84 -25.37 -18.96 4.93
N ILE A 85 -24.39 -18.27 4.35
CA ILE A 85 -23.57 -18.65 3.20
C ILE A 85 -22.17 -18.12 3.38
N VAL A 86 -21.19 -18.67 2.67
CA VAL A 86 -19.84 -18.10 2.61
C VAL A 86 -19.91 -16.80 1.79
N GLU A 87 -19.78 -15.65 2.45
CA GLU A 87 -19.83 -14.33 1.80
C GLU A 87 -18.46 -13.86 1.33
N ASP A 88 -17.41 -14.09 2.13
CA ASP A 88 -16.02 -13.74 1.79
C ASP A 88 -15.18 -15.00 1.59
N LEU A 89 -14.77 -15.25 0.35
CA LEU A 89 -13.97 -16.43 -0.01
C LEU A 89 -12.59 -16.46 0.65
N ASN A 90 -12.11 -15.35 1.18
CA ASN A 90 -10.81 -15.28 1.85
C ASN A 90 -10.85 -15.80 3.30
N ALA A 91 -12.03 -16.06 3.87
CA ALA A 91 -12.14 -16.50 5.26
C ALA A 91 -11.31 -17.78 5.53
N VAL A 92 -11.25 -18.69 4.58
CA VAL A 92 -10.42 -19.91 4.66
C VAL A 92 -8.95 -19.59 4.90
N GLU A 93 -8.40 -18.60 4.21
CA GLU A 93 -6.99 -18.22 4.34
C GLU A 93 -6.68 -17.68 5.74
N PHE A 94 -7.56 -16.82 6.27
CA PHE A 94 -7.40 -16.23 7.59
C PHE A 94 -7.54 -17.22 8.74
N VAL A 95 -8.31 -18.29 8.59
CA VAL A 95 -8.40 -19.35 9.60
C VAL A 95 -7.19 -20.30 9.51
N LEU A 96 -6.80 -20.70 8.29
CA LEU A 96 -5.68 -21.62 8.08
C LEU A 96 -4.34 -21.04 8.54
N ILE A 97 -4.07 -19.75 8.26
CA ILE A 97 -2.83 -19.08 8.68
C ILE A 97 -2.67 -18.98 10.21
N ARG A 98 -3.72 -19.24 10.97
CA ARG A 98 -3.69 -19.36 12.43
C ARG A 98 -3.50 -20.82 12.87
N PHE A 99 -4.30 -21.72 12.34
CA PHE A 99 -4.33 -23.09 12.83
C PHE A 99 -3.15 -23.96 12.37
N ILE A 100 -2.63 -23.75 11.17
CA ILE A 100 -1.50 -24.51 10.66
C ILE A 100 -0.21 -24.21 11.45
N PRO A 101 0.24 -22.96 11.58
CA PRO A 101 1.42 -22.65 12.40
C PRO A 101 1.25 -23.00 13.88
N MET A 102 0.07 -22.75 14.46
CA MET A 102 -0.24 -23.16 15.84
C MET A 102 -0.01 -24.67 16.04
N THR A 103 -0.54 -25.47 15.12
CA THR A 103 -0.45 -26.95 15.25
C THR A 103 0.98 -27.45 15.03
N LEU A 104 1.76 -26.79 14.16
CA LEU A 104 3.18 -27.12 13.94
C LEU A 104 4.06 -26.76 15.16
N ARG A 105 3.85 -25.58 15.77
CA ARG A 105 4.66 -25.11 16.91
C ARG A 105 4.30 -25.78 18.24
N TYR A 106 3.01 -25.98 18.49
CA TYR A 106 2.48 -26.31 19.82
C TYR A 106 1.74 -27.65 19.83
N SER A 107 2.20 -28.62 19.02
CA SER A 107 1.56 -29.94 18.94
C SER A 107 1.50 -30.69 20.28
N ASP A 108 2.44 -30.43 21.19
CA ASP A 108 2.51 -30.97 22.54
C ASP A 108 1.48 -30.36 23.50
N ARG A 109 0.98 -29.16 23.20
CA ARG A 109 -0.01 -28.43 24.01
C ARG A 109 -1.46 -28.68 23.58
N ILE A 110 -1.67 -29.33 22.45
CA ILE A 110 -2.99 -29.60 21.85
C ILE A 110 -3.28 -31.10 21.94
N SER A 111 -4.47 -31.48 22.43
CA SER A 111 -4.84 -32.89 22.52
C SER A 111 -4.80 -33.60 21.15
N LYS A 112 -4.38 -34.85 21.13
CA LYS A 112 -4.29 -35.64 19.90
C LYS A 112 -5.63 -35.74 19.17
N SER A 113 -6.74 -35.75 19.92
CA SER A 113 -8.08 -35.76 19.32
C SER A 113 -8.40 -34.48 18.56
N LEU A 114 -7.99 -33.33 19.12
CA LEU A 114 -8.18 -32.03 18.46
C LEU A 114 -7.22 -31.84 17.29
N GLN A 115 -5.96 -32.27 17.41
CA GLN A 115 -5.03 -32.29 16.28
C GLN A 115 -5.58 -33.06 15.08
N LYS A 116 -6.23 -34.22 15.33
CA LYS A 116 -6.87 -35.01 14.26
C LYS A 116 -8.00 -34.22 13.58
N LYS A 117 -8.83 -33.51 14.36
CA LYS A 117 -9.90 -32.65 13.81
C LYS A 117 -9.34 -31.50 13.00
N ILE A 118 -8.33 -30.80 13.52
CA ILE A 118 -7.66 -29.70 12.80
C ILE A 118 -7.09 -30.23 11.47
N ARG A 119 -6.35 -31.33 11.46
CA ARG A 119 -5.79 -31.93 10.23
C ARG A 119 -6.87 -32.28 9.21
N SER A 120 -8.02 -32.82 9.65
CA SER A 120 -9.14 -33.09 8.74
C SER A 120 -9.73 -31.82 8.14
N ALA A 121 -9.94 -30.78 8.95
CA ALA A 121 -10.45 -29.49 8.49
C ALA A 121 -9.47 -28.79 7.54
N VAL A 122 -8.17 -28.79 7.89
CA VAL A 122 -7.10 -28.22 7.06
C VAL A 122 -7.05 -28.89 5.68
N ARG A 123 -7.19 -30.22 5.60
CA ARG A 123 -7.21 -30.94 4.31
C ARG A 123 -8.32 -30.44 3.40
N ILE A 124 -9.55 -30.38 3.91
CA ILE A 124 -10.73 -29.94 3.14
C ILE A 124 -10.57 -28.46 2.75
N ALA A 125 -10.04 -27.64 3.66
CA ALA A 125 -9.80 -26.22 3.42
C ALA A 125 -8.70 -25.97 2.37
N LEU A 126 -7.63 -26.77 2.34
CA LEU A 126 -6.59 -26.66 1.32
C LEU A 126 -7.08 -27.05 -0.09
N ASP A 127 -8.05 -27.97 -0.19
CA ASP A 127 -8.72 -28.26 -1.46
C ASP A 127 -9.53 -27.04 -1.94
N GLU A 128 -10.18 -26.32 -1.02
CA GLU A 128 -10.87 -25.06 -1.32
C GLU A 128 -9.90 -23.97 -1.76
N VAL A 129 -8.80 -23.76 -1.02
CA VAL A 129 -7.72 -22.82 -1.39
C VAL A 129 -7.19 -23.11 -2.80
N ALA A 130 -6.96 -24.39 -3.11
CA ALA A 130 -6.50 -24.80 -4.43
C ALA A 130 -7.53 -24.56 -5.54
N ARG A 131 -8.82 -24.61 -5.22
CA ARG A 131 -9.92 -24.38 -6.15
C ARG A 131 -10.19 -22.91 -6.40
N VAL A 132 -10.12 -22.07 -5.36
CA VAL A 132 -10.25 -20.61 -5.47
C VAL A 132 -9.06 -20.01 -6.23
N ASP A 133 -7.87 -20.51 -5.97
CA ASP A 133 -6.60 -20.19 -6.63
C ASP A 133 -6.40 -18.71 -6.95
N VAL A 134 -6.34 -17.90 -5.91
CA VAL A 134 -6.24 -16.43 -6.01
C VAL A 134 -5.08 -15.98 -6.89
N GLY A 135 -5.30 -14.91 -7.66
CA GLY A 135 -4.28 -14.34 -8.56
C GLY A 135 -3.14 -13.63 -7.81
N LEU A 136 -1.99 -13.50 -8.48
CA LEU A 136 -0.75 -12.96 -7.91
C LEU A 136 -0.83 -11.48 -7.48
N ILE A 137 -1.81 -10.74 -8.01
CA ILE A 137 -2.04 -9.33 -7.67
C ILE A 137 -2.76 -9.11 -6.34
N TYR A 138 -3.36 -10.13 -5.76
CA TYR A 138 -4.03 -10.04 -4.46
C TYR A 138 -3.04 -10.36 -3.34
N THR A 139 -2.13 -9.43 -3.09
CA THR A 139 -0.87 -9.61 -2.33
C THR A 139 -1.03 -10.33 -1.00
N ASN A 140 -1.93 -9.85 -0.14
CA ASN A 140 -2.07 -10.41 1.21
C ASN A 140 -2.68 -11.81 1.20
N ILE A 141 -3.56 -12.11 0.25
CA ILE A 141 -4.18 -13.43 0.14
C ILE A 141 -3.25 -14.42 -0.54
N VAL A 142 -2.55 -14.01 -1.61
CA VAL A 142 -1.58 -14.91 -2.27
C VAL A 142 -0.43 -15.30 -1.31
N ALA A 143 -0.01 -14.39 -0.44
CA ALA A 143 0.98 -14.73 0.60
C ALA A 143 0.44 -15.79 1.57
N GLN A 144 -0.81 -15.65 2.03
CA GLN A 144 -1.46 -16.64 2.90
C GLN A 144 -1.67 -17.97 2.18
N ASP A 145 -2.16 -17.98 0.93
CA ASP A 145 -2.31 -19.19 0.09
C ASP A 145 -0.99 -19.98 -0.01
N ILE A 146 0.10 -19.30 -0.33
CA ILE A 146 1.44 -19.90 -0.41
C ILE A 146 1.83 -20.56 0.91
N VAL A 147 1.71 -19.81 2.02
CA VAL A 147 2.08 -20.27 3.36
C VAL A 147 1.20 -21.43 3.79
N ASN A 148 -0.11 -21.30 3.64
CA ASN A 148 -1.09 -22.34 3.99
C ASN A 148 -0.88 -23.61 3.17
N SER A 149 -0.60 -23.49 1.86
CA SER A 149 -0.34 -24.66 1.00
C SER A 149 0.96 -25.38 1.40
N ILE A 150 2.07 -24.66 1.62
CA ILE A 150 3.36 -25.27 1.95
C ILE A 150 3.34 -25.87 3.36
N LEU A 151 2.99 -25.07 4.37
CA LEU A 151 3.00 -25.51 5.77
C LEU A 151 1.87 -26.50 6.05
N GLY A 152 0.69 -26.33 5.44
CA GLY A 152 -0.40 -27.28 5.53
C GLY A 152 -0.04 -28.62 4.89
N GLY A 153 0.64 -28.60 3.74
CA GLY A 153 1.20 -29.80 3.11
C GLY A 153 2.22 -30.51 4.00
N GLN A 154 3.11 -29.76 4.69
CA GLN A 154 4.02 -30.32 5.70
C GLN A 154 3.25 -30.92 6.88
N LEU A 155 2.26 -30.21 7.42
CA LEU A 155 1.42 -30.67 8.50
C LEU A 155 0.72 -31.98 8.17
N LEU A 156 0.21 -32.12 6.95
CA LEU A 156 -0.53 -33.32 6.48
C LEU A 156 0.38 -34.42 5.94
N ALA A 157 1.67 -34.13 5.73
CA ALA A 157 2.62 -34.98 4.99
C ALA A 157 2.18 -35.25 3.54
N GLU A 158 1.61 -34.24 2.86
CA GLU A 158 1.12 -34.32 1.49
C GLU A 158 1.89 -33.42 0.54
N SER A 159 2.68 -34.02 -0.35
CA SER A 159 3.59 -33.33 -1.26
C SER A 159 2.88 -32.54 -2.36
N SER A 160 1.63 -32.83 -2.69
CA SER A 160 0.85 -32.12 -3.71
C SER A 160 0.63 -30.65 -3.33
N TYR A 161 0.21 -30.39 -2.08
CA TYR A 161 0.03 -29.02 -1.59
C TYR A 161 1.36 -28.26 -1.51
N ILE A 162 2.45 -28.92 -1.04
CA ILE A 162 3.78 -28.32 -0.99
C ILE A 162 4.23 -27.88 -2.38
N LYS A 163 4.09 -28.76 -3.39
CA LYS A 163 4.47 -28.48 -4.78
C LYS A 163 3.65 -27.32 -5.36
N ARG A 164 2.32 -27.29 -5.08
CA ARG A 164 1.45 -26.20 -5.52
C ARG A 164 1.89 -24.87 -4.90
N GLY A 165 2.04 -24.83 -3.58
CA GLY A 165 2.45 -23.62 -2.87
C GLY A 165 3.83 -23.12 -3.29
N PHE A 166 4.79 -24.03 -3.51
CA PHE A 166 6.13 -23.67 -3.97
C PHE A 166 6.13 -23.12 -5.41
N LYS A 167 5.34 -23.72 -6.30
CA LYS A 167 5.16 -23.17 -7.64
C LYS A 167 4.60 -21.74 -7.57
N LYS A 168 3.56 -21.53 -6.76
CA LYS A 168 2.92 -20.21 -6.59
C LYS A 168 3.88 -19.19 -5.97
N LEU A 169 4.73 -19.60 -5.02
CA LEU A 169 5.77 -18.75 -4.44
C LEU A 169 6.77 -18.27 -5.49
N ARG A 170 7.23 -19.17 -6.36
CA ARG A 170 8.15 -18.82 -7.47
C ARG A 170 7.48 -17.89 -8.48
N ASP A 171 6.23 -18.17 -8.85
CA ASP A 171 5.48 -17.34 -9.79
C ASP A 171 5.26 -15.93 -9.20
N TRP A 172 4.95 -15.84 -7.91
CA TRP A 172 4.77 -14.55 -7.21
C TRP A 172 6.08 -13.79 -7.06
N GLN A 173 7.18 -14.49 -6.73
CA GLN A 173 8.50 -13.88 -6.70
C GLN A 173 8.89 -13.33 -8.08
N ALA A 174 8.71 -14.11 -9.15
CA ALA A 174 8.99 -13.63 -10.50
C ALA A 174 8.13 -12.42 -10.90
N PHE A 175 6.91 -12.32 -10.39
CA PHE A 175 6.08 -11.12 -10.55
C PHE A 175 6.69 -9.92 -9.82
N ILE A 176 7.07 -10.08 -8.54
CA ILE A 176 7.68 -9.01 -7.72
C ILE A 176 9.02 -8.57 -8.33
N ASP A 177 9.84 -9.53 -8.77
CA ASP A 177 11.15 -9.25 -9.35
C ASP A 177 11.11 -8.42 -10.62
N ARG A 178 10.03 -8.54 -11.41
CA ARG A 178 9.83 -7.70 -12.60
C ARG A 178 9.31 -6.31 -12.27
N ASN A 179 8.63 -6.14 -11.15
CA ASN A 179 7.94 -4.92 -10.79
C ASN A 179 8.68 -4.09 -9.73
N GLY A 180 9.27 -4.72 -8.73
CA GLY A 180 9.97 -4.08 -7.61
C GLY A 180 9.34 -4.37 -6.26
N ILE A 181 8.02 -4.21 -6.12
CA ILE A 181 7.25 -4.55 -4.92
C ILE A 181 5.98 -5.34 -5.29
N PRO A 182 5.34 -6.00 -4.32
CA PRO A 182 4.03 -6.61 -4.53
C PRO A 182 2.98 -5.60 -5.00
N HIS A 183 1.97 -6.11 -5.71
CA HIS A 183 0.97 -5.28 -6.37
C HIS A 183 0.17 -4.36 -5.42
N GLU A 184 -0.25 -4.87 -4.25
CA GLU A 184 -0.89 -4.05 -3.20
C GLU A 184 0.18 -3.21 -2.49
N TYR A 185 0.55 -2.07 -3.11
CA TYR A 185 1.61 -1.19 -2.61
C TYR A 185 1.23 -0.47 -1.33
N ASN A 186 2.20 -0.28 -0.46
CA ASN A 186 2.19 0.63 0.68
C ASN A 186 0.87 0.64 1.48
N SER A 187 0.35 -0.57 1.80
CA SER A 187 -0.89 -0.70 2.57
C SER A 187 -0.61 -0.63 4.07
N PRO A 188 -1.19 0.32 4.81
CA PRO A 188 -1.01 0.42 6.26
C PRO A 188 -1.57 -0.78 7.03
N VAL A 189 -2.46 -1.56 6.42
CA VAL A 189 -3.07 -2.76 7.01
C VAL A 189 -2.38 -4.03 6.50
N TYR A 190 -2.28 -4.18 5.18
CA TYR A 190 -1.92 -5.47 4.57
C TYR A 190 -0.41 -5.73 4.46
N ASN A 191 0.44 -4.71 4.58
CA ASN A 191 1.88 -4.94 4.72
C ASN A 191 2.18 -5.84 5.92
N SER A 192 1.58 -5.54 7.07
CA SER A 192 1.75 -6.35 8.29
C SER A 192 1.18 -7.76 8.14
N VAL A 193 0.01 -7.92 7.52
CA VAL A 193 -0.58 -9.24 7.24
C VAL A 193 0.36 -10.09 6.38
N THR A 194 0.95 -9.50 5.34
CA THR A 194 1.86 -10.17 4.42
C THR A 194 3.18 -10.55 5.10
N ILE A 195 3.76 -9.64 5.89
CA ILE A 195 4.99 -9.89 6.67
C ILE A 195 4.75 -11.02 7.68
N ASN A 196 3.63 -10.99 8.42
CA ASN A 196 3.26 -12.05 9.36
C ASN A 196 3.12 -13.41 8.68
N ALA A 197 2.44 -13.47 7.53
CA ALA A 197 2.28 -14.71 6.79
C ALA A 197 3.66 -15.28 6.38
N LEU A 198 4.50 -14.47 5.72
CA LEU A 198 5.83 -14.89 5.29
C LEU A 198 6.74 -15.27 6.46
N SER A 199 6.60 -14.64 7.63
CA SER A 199 7.41 -14.98 8.81
C SER A 199 7.16 -16.41 9.28
N HIS A 200 5.91 -16.91 9.20
CA HIS A 200 5.59 -18.31 9.49
C HIS A 200 6.31 -19.25 8.54
N LEU A 201 6.38 -18.89 7.26
CA LEU A 201 7.07 -19.69 6.25
C LEU A 201 8.58 -19.72 6.50
N VAL A 202 9.18 -18.55 6.79
CA VAL A 202 10.62 -18.44 7.12
C VAL A 202 10.97 -19.30 8.33
N GLU A 203 10.12 -19.31 9.35
CA GLU A 203 10.38 -20.05 10.59
C GLU A 203 10.15 -21.56 10.45
N LEU A 204 9.05 -21.98 9.81
CA LEU A 204 8.52 -23.34 9.94
C LEU A 204 8.76 -24.23 8.72
N THR A 205 9.19 -23.67 7.58
CA THR A 205 9.46 -24.52 6.41
C THR A 205 10.71 -25.37 6.57
N ASN A 206 10.64 -26.61 6.09
CA ASN A 206 11.78 -27.52 6.05
C ASN A 206 12.68 -27.31 4.82
N ASP A 207 12.25 -26.48 3.86
CA ASP A 207 12.95 -26.23 2.60
C ASP A 207 13.74 -24.91 2.66
N ASN A 208 15.04 -24.96 2.46
CA ASN A 208 15.93 -23.79 2.53
C ASN A 208 15.71 -22.81 1.36
N GLU A 209 15.32 -23.29 0.19
CA GLU A 209 15.02 -22.42 -0.96
C GLU A 209 13.74 -21.63 -0.70
N VAL A 210 12.68 -22.30 -0.24
CA VAL A 210 11.42 -21.66 0.17
C VAL A 210 11.68 -20.62 1.24
N ARG A 211 12.47 -20.97 2.26
CA ARG A 211 12.83 -20.05 3.37
C ARG A 211 13.50 -18.80 2.85
N MET A 212 14.48 -18.95 1.97
CA MET A 212 15.26 -17.81 1.46
C MET A 212 14.41 -16.91 0.57
N ILE A 213 13.57 -17.46 -0.31
CA ILE A 213 12.64 -16.68 -1.13
C ILE A 213 11.68 -15.87 -0.24
N ALA A 214 11.02 -16.52 0.71
CA ALA A 214 10.09 -15.85 1.62
C ALA A 214 10.78 -14.73 2.43
N LYS A 215 12.00 -14.98 2.88
CA LYS A 215 12.82 -14.01 3.63
C LYS A 215 13.18 -12.79 2.80
N LEU A 216 13.62 -12.97 1.56
CA LEU A 216 13.96 -11.85 0.67
C LEU A 216 12.75 -10.97 0.37
N ILE A 217 11.59 -11.57 0.08
CA ILE A 217 10.35 -10.81 -0.13
C ILE A 217 9.96 -10.06 1.15
N MET A 218 10.01 -10.72 2.31
CA MET A 218 9.64 -10.13 3.60
C MET A 218 10.53 -8.94 3.97
N ILE A 219 11.86 -9.07 3.78
CA ILE A 219 12.81 -7.98 4.04
C ILE A 219 12.61 -6.83 3.06
N ARG A 220 12.38 -7.13 1.78
CA ARG A 220 12.11 -6.08 0.77
C ARG A 220 10.84 -5.30 1.09
N LEU A 221 9.79 -5.97 1.59
CA LEU A 221 8.59 -5.30 2.13
C LEU A 221 8.92 -4.45 3.36
N GLY A 222 9.77 -4.95 4.25
CA GLY A 222 10.24 -4.20 5.42
C GLY A 222 11.03 -2.93 5.03
N ILE A 223 11.86 -3.00 3.98
CA ILE A 223 12.56 -1.84 3.42
C ILE A 223 11.54 -0.82 2.88
N SER A 224 10.60 -1.26 2.06
CA SER A 224 9.53 -0.38 1.54
C SER A 224 8.75 0.28 2.69
N PHE A 225 8.33 -0.50 3.68
CA PHE A 225 7.62 0.01 4.85
C PHE A 225 8.45 1.07 5.60
N GLY A 226 9.73 0.79 5.88
CA GLY A 226 10.64 1.73 6.55
C GLY A 226 10.90 3.00 5.75
N LEU A 227 11.08 2.90 4.42
CA LEU A 227 11.29 4.06 3.54
C LEU A 227 10.09 5.02 3.52
N HIS A 228 8.87 4.49 3.62
CA HIS A 228 7.64 5.29 3.62
C HIS A 228 7.20 5.77 5.01
N LEU A 229 7.81 5.31 6.11
CA LEU A 229 7.54 5.85 7.44
C LEU A 229 8.12 7.24 7.60
N HIS A 230 7.34 8.21 8.05
CA HIS A 230 7.82 9.55 8.37
C HIS A 230 8.35 9.60 9.81
N PRO A 231 9.64 9.97 10.05
CA PRO A 231 10.26 9.84 11.38
C PRO A 231 9.57 10.65 12.47
N LYS A 232 9.07 11.86 12.13
CA LYS A 232 8.48 12.79 13.10
C LYS A 232 6.99 12.51 13.36
N THR A 233 6.21 12.23 12.31
CA THR A 233 4.80 11.86 12.48
C THR A 233 4.62 10.42 12.93
N LYS A 234 5.64 9.56 12.75
CA LYS A 234 5.61 8.11 13.01
C LYS A 234 4.55 7.36 12.20
N ARG A 235 4.04 7.99 11.14
CA ARG A 235 3.01 7.44 10.27
C ARG A 235 3.57 6.98 8.94
N LEU A 236 2.92 5.97 8.38
CA LEU A 236 3.18 5.54 7.02
C LEU A 236 2.68 6.63 6.06
N ALA A 237 3.59 7.23 5.30
CA ALA A 237 3.25 8.23 4.31
C ALA A 237 2.55 7.59 3.10
N GLY A 238 1.62 8.33 2.49
CA GLY A 238 1.00 7.92 1.23
C GLY A 238 1.99 7.92 0.04
N PRO A 239 1.54 7.49 -1.15
CA PRO A 239 0.18 7.05 -1.41
C PRO A 239 -0.08 5.65 -0.82
N HIS A 240 -1.34 5.30 -0.59
CA HIS A 240 -1.71 3.99 -0.06
C HIS A 240 -2.66 3.27 -1.03
N CYS A 241 -2.49 1.97 -1.20
CA CYS A 241 -3.59 1.11 -1.58
C CYS A 241 -4.24 0.52 -0.31
N ARG A 242 -5.47 0.08 -0.38
CA ARG A 242 -6.12 -0.69 0.69
C ARG A 242 -5.96 -0.10 2.11
N ALA A 243 -6.11 1.24 2.25
CA ALA A 243 -6.06 1.93 3.55
C ALA A 243 -7.41 1.97 4.27
N TYR A 244 -8.46 1.35 3.72
CA TYR A 244 -9.86 1.42 4.12
C TYR A 244 -10.46 2.82 4.05
N TYR A 245 -9.84 3.81 4.65
CA TYR A 245 -10.20 5.22 4.56
C TYR A 245 -8.95 6.11 4.72
N PRO A 246 -9.00 7.36 4.20
CA PRO A 246 -7.83 8.22 4.11
C PRO A 246 -7.11 8.49 5.43
N PHE A 247 -7.87 8.61 6.50
CA PHE A 247 -7.35 8.95 7.83
C PHE A 247 -7.22 7.74 8.77
N LEU A 248 -7.18 6.52 8.24
CA LEU A 248 -6.91 5.31 9.05
C LEU A 248 -5.66 5.50 9.90
N THR A 249 -4.61 6.07 9.28
CA THR A 249 -3.34 6.36 9.94
C THR A 249 -3.43 7.40 11.07
N LEU A 250 -4.56 8.06 11.27
CA LEU A 250 -4.78 8.98 12.39
C LEU A 250 -5.49 8.34 13.58
N GLN A 251 -6.15 7.21 13.39
CA GLN A 251 -7.07 6.61 14.37
C GLN A 251 -6.47 5.41 15.13
N THR A 252 -5.37 4.84 14.61
CA THR A 252 -4.72 3.67 15.18
C THR A 252 -3.39 4.02 15.81
N SER A 253 -2.76 3.04 16.47
CA SER A 253 -1.36 3.17 16.90
C SER A 253 -0.47 3.53 15.70
N PRO A 254 0.59 4.32 15.91
CA PRO A 254 1.51 4.68 14.83
C PRO A 254 2.06 3.47 14.08
N GLU A 255 2.20 3.56 12.79
CA GLU A 255 2.74 2.48 11.97
C GLU A 255 4.22 2.20 12.27
N SER A 256 4.95 3.15 12.87
CA SER A 256 6.28 2.89 13.43
C SER A 256 6.25 1.82 14.51
N ASP A 257 5.21 1.80 15.36
CA ASP A 257 5.06 0.79 16.41
C ASP A 257 4.81 -0.59 15.81
N VAL A 258 4.09 -0.65 14.68
CA VAL A 258 3.88 -1.89 13.93
C VAL A 258 5.19 -2.44 13.37
N LEU A 259 6.05 -1.56 12.82
CA LEU A 259 7.40 -1.97 12.40
C LEU A 259 8.25 -2.45 13.57
N ASP A 260 8.21 -1.74 14.69
CA ASP A 260 8.92 -2.12 15.92
C ASP A 260 8.45 -3.47 16.47
N ASP A 261 7.15 -3.75 16.42
CA ASP A 261 6.59 -5.05 16.80
C ASP A 261 7.16 -6.18 15.94
N HIS A 262 7.19 -6.01 14.62
CA HIS A 262 7.82 -7.00 13.72
C HIS A 262 9.30 -7.23 14.02
N ILE A 263 10.03 -6.16 14.37
CA ILE A 263 11.45 -6.27 14.72
C ILE A 263 11.62 -6.95 16.08
N ASN A 264 10.82 -6.57 17.09
CA ASN A 264 10.87 -7.16 18.43
C ASN A 264 10.55 -8.66 18.42
N HIS A 265 9.62 -9.09 17.53
CA HIS A 265 9.29 -10.50 17.33
C HIS A 265 10.28 -11.22 16.37
N LYS A 266 11.38 -10.57 15.98
CA LYS A 266 12.42 -11.12 15.08
C LYS A 266 11.91 -11.54 13.70
N GLN A 267 10.79 -11.02 13.29
CA GLN A 267 10.25 -11.19 11.94
C GLN A 267 11.05 -10.35 10.95
N LEU A 268 11.40 -9.13 11.33
CA LEU A 268 12.23 -8.21 10.56
C LEU A 268 13.56 -7.92 11.28
N PRO A 269 14.63 -7.59 10.55
CA PRO A 269 15.93 -7.30 11.13
C PRO A 269 15.97 -5.91 11.79
N ASN A 270 16.80 -5.80 12.85
CA ASN A 270 16.90 -4.58 13.66
C ASN A 270 17.44 -3.35 12.89
N TRP A 271 18.26 -3.55 11.87
CA TRP A 271 18.81 -2.45 11.07
C TRP A 271 17.73 -1.63 10.33
N LEU A 272 16.51 -2.15 10.17
CA LEU A 272 15.40 -1.37 9.61
C LEU A 272 15.03 -0.14 10.45
N ARG A 273 15.29 -0.16 11.78
CA ARG A 273 15.14 1.06 12.60
C ARG A 273 16.11 2.15 12.18
N LYS A 274 17.34 1.79 11.84
CA LYS A 274 18.35 2.74 11.35
C LYS A 274 17.89 3.39 10.05
N LEU A 275 17.30 2.61 9.14
CA LEU A 275 16.75 3.12 7.89
C LEU A 275 15.65 4.16 8.07
N VAL A 276 14.89 4.10 9.16
CA VAL A 276 13.85 5.11 9.49
C VAL A 276 14.46 6.33 10.15
N LEU A 277 15.39 6.14 11.10
CA LEU A 277 15.88 7.20 12.00
C LEU A 277 17.07 7.97 11.44
N HIS A 278 17.93 7.31 10.65
CA HIS A 278 19.22 7.84 10.18
C HIS A 278 19.24 8.00 8.66
N ARG A 279 18.33 8.82 8.15
CA ARG A 279 18.19 9.10 6.72
C ARG A 279 18.14 10.60 6.45
N PRO A 280 18.37 11.05 5.21
CA PRO A 280 18.21 12.45 4.85
C PRO A 280 16.82 12.99 5.24
N LEU A 281 16.76 14.21 5.78
CA LEU A 281 15.50 14.87 6.15
C LEU A 281 14.61 15.12 4.93
N LYS A 282 15.22 15.51 3.81
CA LYS A 282 14.56 15.71 2.52
C LYS A 282 14.92 14.55 1.62
N MET A 283 13.93 13.72 1.26
CA MET A 283 14.17 12.47 0.54
C MET A 283 12.99 12.10 -0.35
N ASN A 284 13.27 11.77 -1.61
CA ASN A 284 12.34 11.10 -2.50
C ASN A 284 12.48 9.59 -2.36
N VAL A 285 11.37 8.88 -2.40
CA VAL A 285 11.29 7.42 -2.56
C VAL A 285 10.36 7.14 -3.72
N ARG A 286 10.81 6.32 -4.68
CA ARG A 286 10.00 5.87 -5.80
C ARG A 286 10.06 4.35 -5.90
N GLU A 287 8.92 3.73 -6.09
CA GLU A 287 8.81 2.27 -6.25
C GLU A 287 7.75 1.94 -7.31
N THR A 288 7.93 0.81 -7.99
CA THR A 288 6.96 0.31 -8.97
C THR A 288 6.35 -0.99 -8.47
N SER A 289 5.02 -1.09 -8.55
CA SER A 289 4.27 -2.29 -8.19
C SER A 289 3.72 -3.04 -9.40
N ASP A 290 3.58 -2.37 -10.56
CA ASP A 290 3.17 -3.02 -11.81
C ASP A 290 3.66 -2.20 -13.03
N VAL A 291 4.70 -2.69 -13.69
CA VAL A 291 5.30 -2.03 -14.86
C VAL A 291 4.33 -2.02 -16.05
N GLN A 292 3.58 -3.11 -16.26
CA GLN A 292 2.68 -3.22 -17.40
C GLN A 292 1.50 -2.24 -17.30
N LYS A 293 0.97 -2.10 -16.09
CA LYS A 293 -0.12 -1.16 -15.79
C LYS A 293 0.38 0.24 -15.44
N LYS A 294 1.69 0.45 -15.45
CA LYS A 294 2.35 1.70 -15.06
C LYS A 294 1.91 2.17 -13.66
N ILE A 295 1.88 1.24 -12.68
CA ILE A 295 1.59 1.57 -11.29
C ILE A 295 2.91 1.80 -10.56
N SER A 296 3.22 3.04 -10.27
CA SER A 296 4.33 3.48 -9.44
C SER A 296 3.84 4.38 -8.30
N ILE A 297 4.63 4.46 -7.26
CA ILE A 297 4.39 5.34 -6.11
C ILE A 297 5.59 6.24 -5.91
N GLY A 298 5.32 7.50 -5.65
CA GLY A 298 6.30 8.49 -5.22
C GLY A 298 5.96 9.02 -3.85
N THR A 299 6.93 9.10 -2.95
CA THR A 299 6.79 9.73 -1.64
C THR A 299 7.97 10.66 -1.40
N TYR A 300 7.68 11.92 -1.14
CA TYR A 300 8.67 12.88 -0.66
C TYR A 300 8.51 13.10 0.83
N HIS A 301 9.61 13.01 1.54
CA HIS A 301 9.68 13.36 2.96
C HIS A 301 10.40 14.69 3.13
N SER A 302 9.90 15.51 4.04
CA SER A 302 10.56 16.71 4.55
C SER A 302 10.60 16.67 6.08
N GLN A 303 11.01 17.71 6.74
CA GLN A 303 11.07 17.75 8.20
C GLN A 303 9.68 17.66 8.86
N SER A 304 8.69 18.33 8.29
CA SER A 304 7.35 18.46 8.88
C SER A 304 6.25 17.80 8.05
N PHE A 305 6.56 17.23 6.89
CA PHE A 305 5.54 16.62 6.05
C PHE A 305 6.07 15.47 5.18
N SER A 306 5.13 14.72 4.66
CA SER A 306 5.32 13.84 3.52
C SER A 306 4.24 14.08 2.47
N LEU A 307 4.65 14.10 1.19
CA LEU A 307 3.75 14.13 0.04
C LEU A 307 3.85 12.78 -0.69
N GLY A 308 2.73 12.08 -0.83
CA GLY A 308 2.67 10.81 -1.54
C GLY A 308 1.68 10.84 -2.70
N VAL A 309 2.12 10.34 -3.88
CA VAL A 309 1.29 10.27 -5.08
C VAL A 309 1.53 8.95 -5.80
N ALA A 310 0.45 8.26 -6.15
CA ALA A 310 0.50 7.12 -7.06
C ALA A 310 0.39 7.58 -8.52
N SER A 311 1.00 6.85 -9.45
CA SER A 311 0.77 7.14 -10.88
C SER A 311 -0.66 6.82 -11.31
N ARG A 312 -1.30 5.85 -10.64
CA ARG A 312 -2.72 5.51 -10.79
C ARG A 312 -3.22 4.74 -9.56
N GLU A 313 -4.54 4.62 -9.45
CA GLU A 313 -5.18 3.78 -8.44
C GLU A 313 -4.82 2.30 -8.61
N LEU A 314 -4.94 1.52 -7.53
CA LEU A 314 -4.80 0.07 -7.60
C LEU A 314 -5.89 -0.50 -8.54
N ASP A 315 -5.47 -1.22 -9.56
CA ASP A 315 -6.37 -1.90 -10.47
C ASP A 315 -6.89 -3.21 -9.87
N THR A 316 -8.10 -3.17 -9.37
CA THR A 316 -8.77 -4.28 -8.69
C THR A 316 -10.04 -4.75 -9.38
N GLN A 317 -10.08 -4.71 -10.70
CA GLN A 317 -11.19 -5.28 -11.47
C GLN A 317 -12.59 -4.78 -11.03
N SER A 318 -12.82 -3.48 -11.05
CA SER A 318 -14.15 -2.89 -10.83
C SER A 318 -14.78 -3.03 -9.44
N ASN A 319 -14.07 -3.50 -8.44
CA ASN A 319 -14.60 -3.53 -7.08
C ASN A 319 -14.59 -2.12 -6.47
N ARG A 320 -15.74 -1.45 -6.44
CA ARG A 320 -15.91 -0.11 -5.87
C ARG A 320 -15.43 0.00 -4.41
N TYR A 321 -15.64 -1.05 -3.62
CA TYR A 321 -15.19 -1.09 -2.24
C TYR A 321 -13.67 -1.00 -2.11
N ILE A 322 -12.93 -1.74 -2.94
CA ILE A 322 -11.46 -1.71 -2.94
C ILE A 322 -10.94 -0.37 -3.51
N SER A 323 -11.54 0.15 -4.58
CA SER A 323 -11.17 1.47 -5.12
C SER A 323 -11.26 2.57 -4.07
N ASN A 324 -12.30 2.52 -3.21
CA ASN A 324 -12.50 3.50 -2.16
C ASN A 324 -11.45 3.41 -1.04
N GLN A 325 -10.77 2.27 -0.92
CA GLN A 325 -9.69 2.09 0.05
C GLN A 325 -8.36 2.72 -0.36
N SER A 326 -8.24 3.20 -1.60
CA SER A 326 -7.02 3.82 -2.11
C SER A 326 -6.91 5.29 -1.69
N ASN A 327 -5.70 5.70 -1.38
CA ASN A 327 -5.32 7.07 -1.09
C ASN A 327 -4.23 7.48 -2.07
N VAL A 328 -4.63 7.83 -3.29
CA VAL A 328 -3.73 8.04 -4.44
C VAL A 328 -2.92 9.32 -4.36
N PHE A 329 -3.43 10.33 -3.63
CA PHE A 329 -2.76 11.57 -3.26
C PHE A 329 -2.94 11.79 -1.76
N SER A 330 -1.86 12.06 -1.04
CA SER A 330 -1.89 12.28 0.40
C SER A 330 -0.75 13.19 0.83
N VAL A 331 -1.08 14.20 1.63
CA VAL A 331 -0.11 14.99 2.39
C VAL A 331 -0.36 14.74 3.87
N GLN A 332 0.64 14.25 4.59
CA GLN A 332 0.61 14.16 6.05
C GLN A 332 1.59 15.18 6.61
N TYR A 333 1.18 15.92 7.65
CA TYR A 333 1.99 17.01 8.17
C TYR A 333 1.90 17.13 9.69
N THR A 334 2.95 17.68 10.30
CA THR A 334 2.99 17.96 11.74
C THR A 334 2.12 19.17 12.10
N ARG A 335 1.64 19.20 13.34
CA ARG A 335 0.76 20.24 13.88
C ARG A 335 1.36 20.81 15.16
N GLY A 336 2.57 21.38 15.07
CA GLY A 336 3.30 21.89 16.23
C GLY A 336 3.60 20.79 17.25
N SER A 337 3.07 20.92 18.46
CA SER A 337 3.22 19.92 19.54
C SER A 337 2.16 18.83 19.55
N ASP A 338 1.17 18.88 18.66
CA ASP A 338 0.14 17.83 18.57
C ASP A 338 0.78 16.55 18.01
N LEU A 339 0.57 15.42 18.69
CA LEU A 339 1.07 14.12 18.25
C LEU A 339 0.28 13.55 17.08
N THR A 340 -0.95 14.03 16.86
CA THR A 340 -1.79 13.60 15.74
C THR A 340 -1.48 14.46 14.52
N PRO A 341 -0.93 13.91 13.43
CA PRO A 341 -0.66 14.68 12.22
C PRO A 341 -1.94 15.14 11.57
N GLY A 342 -1.84 16.21 10.77
CA GLY A 342 -2.89 16.58 9.84
C GLY A 342 -2.78 15.79 8.54
N ILE A 343 -3.88 15.71 7.80
CA ILE A 343 -3.92 15.03 6.50
C ILE A 343 -4.71 15.83 5.47
N VAL A 344 -4.17 15.86 4.25
CA VAL A 344 -4.86 16.29 3.03
C VAL A 344 -4.93 15.10 2.08
N TYR A 345 -6.07 14.85 1.50
CA TYR A 345 -6.27 13.79 0.51
C TYR A 345 -7.23 14.22 -0.59
N SER A 346 -7.28 13.49 -1.69
CA SER A 346 -8.16 13.82 -2.81
C SER A 346 -9.14 12.70 -3.14
N ARG A 347 -10.29 13.06 -3.73
CA ARG A 347 -11.34 12.16 -4.24
C ARG A 347 -12.00 12.77 -5.47
N TYR A 348 -12.53 11.93 -6.34
CA TYR A 348 -13.51 12.34 -7.33
C TYR A 348 -14.92 11.92 -6.85
N LEU A 349 -15.80 12.88 -6.72
CA LEU A 349 -17.12 12.69 -6.10
C LEU A 349 -18.24 12.78 -7.14
N LEU A 350 -19.21 11.87 -7.04
CA LEU A 350 -20.48 11.94 -7.73
C LEU A 350 -21.61 12.13 -6.71
N ASN A 351 -22.41 13.18 -6.91
CA ASN A 351 -23.59 13.46 -6.09
C ASN A 351 -23.31 13.61 -4.58
N ASP A 352 -22.11 14.03 -4.20
CA ASP A 352 -21.66 14.20 -2.82
C ASP A 352 -21.90 12.95 -1.94
N LYS A 353 -21.76 11.76 -2.53
CA LYS A 353 -21.97 10.50 -1.83
C LYS A 353 -20.90 10.21 -0.79
N TRP A 354 -21.31 9.62 0.32
CA TRP A 354 -20.49 9.13 1.40
C TRP A 354 -20.32 7.61 1.33
N LEU A 355 -19.28 7.08 1.91
CA LEU A 355 -19.06 5.63 1.94
C LEU A 355 -20.26 4.89 2.58
N GLY A 356 -20.83 5.44 3.65
CA GLY A 356 -22.02 4.90 4.34
C GLY A 356 -23.25 4.76 3.47
N ASP A 357 -23.38 5.55 2.38
CA ASP A 357 -24.53 5.47 1.47
C ASP A 357 -24.51 4.19 0.60
N TYR A 358 -23.37 3.50 0.53
CA TYR A 358 -23.20 2.26 -0.26
C TYR A 358 -23.17 0.99 0.59
N ARG A 359 -23.23 1.10 1.91
CA ARG A 359 -23.14 -0.07 2.79
C ARG A 359 -24.49 -0.70 3.03
N THR A 360 -24.55 -1.99 2.72
CA THR A 360 -25.69 -2.87 3.04
C THR A 360 -25.40 -3.81 4.18
N THR A 361 -24.16 -3.94 4.65
CA THR A 361 -23.71 -4.94 5.64
C THR A 361 -22.92 -4.32 6.78
N LEU A 362 -23.20 -4.81 7.93
CA LEU A 362 -22.55 -5.06 9.21
C LEU A 362 -21.57 -4.06 9.78
N SER A 363 -20.86 -3.28 9.06
CA SER A 363 -19.86 -2.47 9.67
C SER A 363 -19.82 -1.06 9.13
N ARG A 364 -20.15 -0.11 9.99
CA ARG A 364 -19.67 1.26 9.95
C ARG A 364 -20.31 2.13 8.87
N GLY A 365 -21.45 2.68 9.20
CA GLY A 365 -22.05 3.79 8.48
C GLY A 365 -21.28 5.10 8.69
N ASP A 366 -19.97 5.11 8.48
CA ASP A 366 -19.16 6.31 8.62
C ASP A 366 -19.49 7.27 7.49
N ARG A 367 -20.26 8.31 7.80
CA ARG A 367 -20.56 9.40 6.86
C ARG A 367 -19.44 10.42 6.77
N ASP A 368 -18.31 10.16 7.46
CA ASP A 368 -17.16 11.07 7.48
C ASP A 368 -16.22 10.88 6.27
N ILE A 369 -16.51 9.89 5.41
CA ILE A 369 -15.67 9.50 4.29
C ILE A 369 -16.40 9.71 2.98
N PHE A 370 -15.87 10.59 2.15
CA PHE A 370 -16.33 10.75 0.77
C PHE A 370 -15.97 9.55 -0.09
N PHE A 371 -16.91 9.08 -0.89
CA PHE A 371 -16.75 7.91 -1.74
C PHE A 371 -16.00 8.24 -3.03
N GLU A 372 -14.94 7.46 -3.36
CA GLU A 372 -14.14 7.63 -4.57
C GLU A 372 -14.85 7.08 -5.82
N GLU A 373 -15.19 7.95 -6.77
CA GLU A 373 -15.83 7.62 -8.03
C GLU A 373 -14.95 7.96 -9.26
N GLY A 374 -13.68 8.29 -9.02
CA GLY A 374 -12.73 8.66 -10.06
C GLY A 374 -11.70 7.60 -10.39
N SER A 375 -11.25 7.63 -11.64
CA SER A 375 -9.94 7.11 -12.03
C SER A 375 -8.91 8.20 -11.87
N PHE A 376 -7.72 7.85 -11.43
CA PHE A 376 -6.64 8.79 -11.11
C PHE A 376 -5.41 8.54 -11.96
N ARG A 377 -4.75 9.62 -12.38
CA ARG A 377 -3.40 9.61 -12.94
C ARG A 377 -2.58 10.72 -12.31
N GLY A 378 -1.37 10.39 -11.86
CA GLY A 378 -0.54 11.38 -11.19
C GLY A 378 0.94 11.13 -11.34
N ILE A 379 1.71 12.17 -11.05
CA ILE A 379 3.17 12.15 -10.95
C ILE A 379 3.61 13.03 -9.80
N GLN A 380 4.68 12.64 -9.13
CA GLN A 380 5.30 13.38 -8.05
C GLN A 380 6.80 13.46 -8.27
N ASP A 381 7.38 14.62 -7.97
CA ASP A 381 8.81 14.80 -7.82
C ASP A 381 9.13 15.88 -6.78
N GLY A 382 9.98 15.53 -5.80
CA GLY A 382 10.19 16.40 -4.66
C GLY A 382 8.87 16.77 -3.97
N PRO A 383 8.69 18.03 -3.56
CA PRO A 383 7.47 18.49 -2.91
C PRO A 383 6.32 18.81 -3.88
N ARG A 384 6.38 18.38 -5.14
CA ARG A 384 5.46 18.77 -6.22
C ARG A 384 4.75 17.58 -6.81
N SER A 385 3.53 17.80 -7.29
CA SER A 385 2.74 16.77 -7.99
C SER A 385 1.77 17.35 -9.00
N ILE A 386 1.46 16.56 -10.05
CA ILE A 386 0.33 16.76 -10.95
C ILE A 386 -0.64 15.63 -10.72
N ASN A 387 -1.91 15.96 -10.52
CA ASN A 387 -2.95 15.05 -10.07
C ASN A 387 -4.18 15.20 -10.97
N ILE A 388 -4.50 14.16 -11.73
CA ILE A 388 -5.55 14.19 -12.77
C ILE A 388 -6.59 13.14 -12.46
N TYR A 389 -7.85 13.55 -12.53
CA TYR A 389 -9.01 12.71 -12.35
C TYR A 389 -9.88 12.64 -13.60
N ALA A 390 -10.53 11.51 -13.80
CA ALA A 390 -11.68 11.36 -14.66
C ALA A 390 -12.73 10.48 -13.96
N PRO A 391 -14.04 10.73 -14.12
CA PRO A 391 -15.06 9.87 -13.55
C PRO A 391 -14.97 8.44 -14.13
N LYS A 392 -15.04 7.43 -13.27
CA LYS A 392 -15.08 6.02 -13.67
C LYS A 392 -16.33 5.71 -14.48
N ASN A 393 -17.46 6.18 -13.97
CA ASN A 393 -18.74 6.00 -14.61
C ASN A 393 -19.59 7.24 -14.35
N LEU A 394 -19.71 8.12 -15.32
CA LEU A 394 -20.87 9.00 -15.37
C LEU A 394 -22.14 8.19 -15.75
N GLY A 395 -22.00 6.92 -15.78
CA GLY A 395 -22.81 5.72 -16.03
C GLY A 395 -24.22 5.93 -16.59
N ALA A 396 -24.58 5.14 -17.58
CA ALA A 396 -25.95 5.08 -18.12
C ALA A 396 -27.07 4.84 -17.07
N TRP A 397 -26.67 4.50 -15.85
CA TRP A 397 -27.58 4.10 -14.76
C TRP A 397 -27.71 5.13 -13.65
N GLU A 398 -26.73 6.02 -13.47
CA GLU A 398 -26.76 7.00 -12.40
C GLU A 398 -27.18 8.38 -12.91
N ARG A 399 -28.17 8.94 -12.24
CA ARG A 399 -28.53 10.34 -12.43
C ARG A 399 -27.52 11.20 -11.67
N CYS A 400 -26.93 12.18 -12.35
CA CYS A 400 -25.89 13.03 -11.83
C CYS A 400 -26.37 14.47 -11.68
N PHE A 401 -26.24 15.05 -10.48
CA PHE A 401 -26.44 16.47 -10.22
C PHE A 401 -25.13 17.17 -9.83
N SER A 402 -24.08 16.40 -9.52
CA SER A 402 -22.77 16.92 -9.14
C SER A 402 -21.68 15.93 -9.52
N ALA A 403 -20.63 16.40 -10.22
CA ALA A 403 -19.44 15.65 -10.54
C ALA A 403 -18.21 16.56 -10.38
N LYS A 404 -17.24 16.18 -9.54
CA LYS A 404 -16.11 17.03 -9.19
C LYS A 404 -14.92 16.26 -8.64
N ALA A 405 -13.71 16.74 -8.89
CA ALA A 405 -12.57 16.39 -8.05
C ALA A 405 -12.56 17.28 -6.81
N SER A 406 -12.16 16.71 -5.69
CA SER A 406 -12.13 17.39 -4.40
C SER A 406 -10.80 17.14 -3.71
N LEU A 407 -10.18 18.19 -3.21
CA LEU A 407 -9.03 18.15 -2.31
C LEU A 407 -9.53 18.48 -0.90
N ILE A 408 -9.30 17.59 0.04
CA ILE A 408 -9.97 17.57 1.34
C ILE A 408 -8.95 17.70 2.46
N TRP A 409 -9.04 18.78 3.23
CA TRP A 409 -8.32 18.96 4.50
C TRP A 409 -9.17 18.41 5.63
N HIS A 410 -8.75 17.30 6.21
CA HIS A 410 -9.47 16.62 7.32
C HIS A 410 -9.11 17.17 8.70
N SER A 411 -8.14 18.08 8.77
CA SER A 411 -7.71 18.73 10.00
C SER A 411 -7.96 20.23 9.89
N ASP A 412 -7.91 20.94 11.01
CA ASP A 412 -8.03 22.39 11.03
C ASP A 412 -7.00 23.04 10.14
N ILE A 413 -7.45 24.03 9.38
CA ILE A 413 -6.59 24.91 8.62
C ILE A 413 -6.36 26.22 9.38
N ASN A 414 -5.20 26.85 9.16
CA ASN A 414 -4.86 28.09 9.83
C ASN A 414 -5.25 29.32 9.00
N GLU A 415 -5.03 29.25 7.70
CA GLU A 415 -5.12 30.39 6.78
C GLU A 415 -5.34 29.91 5.34
N ILE A 416 -5.97 30.77 4.54
CA ILE A 416 -6.16 30.56 3.09
C ILE A 416 -5.72 31.85 2.38
N TRP A 417 -4.90 31.67 1.33
CA TRP A 417 -4.44 32.75 0.48
C TRP A 417 -4.83 32.47 -0.98
N ILE A 418 -5.37 33.49 -1.66
CA ILE A 418 -5.65 33.43 -3.09
C ILE A 418 -4.90 34.58 -3.77
N ASN A 419 -3.97 34.26 -4.69
CA ASN A 419 -3.09 35.23 -5.35
C ASN A 419 -2.39 36.15 -4.35
N GLY A 420 -1.94 35.62 -3.22
CA GLY A 420 -1.29 36.37 -2.15
C GLY A 420 -2.23 37.22 -1.27
N LYS A 421 -3.55 37.15 -1.46
CA LYS A 421 -4.54 37.82 -0.61
C LYS A 421 -5.11 36.86 0.43
N ASP A 422 -5.06 37.23 1.69
CA ASP A 422 -5.60 36.46 2.81
C ASP A 422 -7.14 36.45 2.78
N ILE A 423 -7.74 35.26 2.87
CA ILE A 423 -9.18 35.00 2.80
C ILE A 423 -9.69 34.61 4.18
N LYS A 424 -10.75 35.26 4.64
CA LYS A 424 -11.30 35.06 6.00
C LYS A 424 -12.64 34.32 6.03
N GLU A 425 -13.35 34.33 4.93
CA GLU A 425 -14.70 33.77 4.87
C GLU A 425 -14.86 32.72 3.78
N LEU A 426 -15.60 31.67 4.06
CA LEU A 426 -16.01 30.62 3.15
C LEU A 426 -17.54 30.56 3.06
N PRO A 427 -18.14 30.16 1.92
CA PRO A 427 -17.47 29.68 0.70
C PRO A 427 -16.87 30.83 -0.13
N ILE A 428 -15.86 30.51 -0.94
CA ILE A 428 -15.28 31.43 -1.92
C ILE A 428 -15.13 30.74 -3.29
N GLU A 429 -15.47 31.45 -4.36
CA GLU A 429 -15.19 31.02 -5.74
C GLU A 429 -13.82 31.48 -6.19
N VAL A 430 -13.16 30.65 -6.96
CA VAL A 430 -11.86 30.88 -7.56
C VAL A 430 -11.88 30.49 -9.04
N ILE A 431 -10.90 30.94 -9.80
CA ILE A 431 -10.77 30.58 -11.21
C ILE A 431 -9.52 29.72 -11.43
N ASN A 432 -9.45 29.08 -12.58
CA ASN A 432 -8.36 28.13 -12.92
C ASN A 432 -6.96 28.77 -13.00
N THR A 433 -6.87 30.10 -13.06
CA THR A 433 -5.60 30.85 -13.05
C THR A 433 -5.17 31.29 -11.66
N ASP A 434 -6.00 31.04 -10.64
CA ASP A 434 -5.69 31.46 -9.27
C ASP A 434 -4.67 30.51 -8.63
N VAL A 435 -3.74 31.09 -7.89
CA VAL A 435 -2.82 30.39 -7.00
C VAL A 435 -3.45 30.34 -5.60
N ILE A 436 -3.83 29.14 -5.18
CA ILE A 436 -4.44 28.89 -3.87
C ILE A 436 -3.37 28.37 -2.94
N VAL A 437 -3.18 28.97 -1.78
CA VAL A 437 -2.27 28.48 -0.74
C VAL A 437 -3.06 28.30 0.56
N VAL A 438 -3.00 27.09 1.10
CA VAL A 438 -3.60 26.76 2.39
C VAL A 438 -2.51 26.51 3.41
N GLY A 439 -2.50 27.29 4.48
CA GLY A 439 -1.65 27.06 5.64
C GLY A 439 -2.33 26.11 6.62
N CYS A 440 -1.67 24.97 6.88
CA CYS A 440 -2.20 23.95 7.79
C CYS A 440 -1.06 23.33 8.60
N GLY A 441 -1.21 23.26 9.92
CA GLY A 441 -0.12 22.84 10.80
C GLY A 441 1.17 23.61 10.53
N ASP A 442 2.26 22.87 10.31
CA ASP A 442 3.61 23.42 10.07
C ASP A 442 3.93 23.63 8.57
N VAL A 443 2.93 23.53 7.68
CA VAL A 443 3.14 23.55 6.22
C VAL A 443 2.21 24.50 5.47
N TYR A 444 2.65 24.89 4.27
CA TYR A 444 1.82 25.47 3.21
C TYR A 444 1.58 24.43 2.12
N VAL A 445 0.35 24.36 1.61
CA VAL A 445 -0.04 23.57 0.45
C VAL A 445 -0.53 24.53 -0.63
N ALA A 446 0.22 24.65 -1.71
CA ALA A 446 -0.15 25.45 -2.87
C ALA A 446 -0.85 24.58 -3.93
N ILE A 447 -1.90 25.11 -4.55
CA ILE A 447 -2.70 24.44 -5.58
C ILE A 447 -2.87 25.36 -6.77
N LEU A 448 -2.66 24.81 -7.97
CA LEU A 448 -3.04 25.40 -9.24
C LEU A 448 -4.08 24.47 -9.91
N PRO A 449 -5.34 24.89 -10.09
CA PRO A 449 -6.32 24.09 -10.79
C PRO A 449 -5.92 23.88 -12.27
N LEU A 450 -6.14 22.67 -12.80
CA LEU A 450 -5.98 22.39 -14.23
C LEU A 450 -7.25 22.77 -15.00
N SER A 451 -7.16 22.79 -16.30
CA SER A 451 -8.31 22.98 -17.18
C SER A 451 -9.38 21.92 -16.96
N LEU A 452 -10.62 22.37 -16.74
CA LEU A 452 -11.76 21.53 -16.46
C LEU A 452 -12.65 21.34 -17.70
N THR A 453 -13.13 20.13 -17.92
CA THR A 453 -14.22 19.91 -18.87
C THR A 453 -15.53 20.32 -18.23
N ASN A 454 -16.20 21.32 -18.78
CA ASN A 454 -17.53 21.73 -18.36
C ASN A 454 -18.61 20.87 -19.04
N LEU A 455 -19.35 20.09 -18.26
CA LEU A 455 -20.44 19.21 -18.73
C LEU A 455 -21.81 19.90 -18.62
N GLY A 456 -21.88 21.14 -18.14
CA GLY A 456 -23.11 21.89 -17.96
C GLY A 456 -22.97 23.36 -18.25
N SER A 457 -23.89 24.17 -17.77
CA SER A 457 -23.82 25.61 -17.84
C SER A 457 -22.82 26.20 -16.83
N GLU A 458 -22.58 25.50 -15.74
CA GLU A 458 -21.72 25.93 -14.65
C GLU A 458 -20.73 24.81 -14.28
N ALA A 459 -19.48 25.16 -14.12
CA ALA A 459 -18.41 24.30 -13.62
C ALA A 459 -17.52 25.16 -12.67
N PRO A 460 -18.03 25.52 -11.49
CA PRO A 460 -17.32 26.40 -10.57
C PRO A 460 -16.10 25.70 -9.97
N ILE A 461 -15.13 26.50 -9.55
CA ILE A 461 -14.08 26.09 -8.63
C ILE A 461 -14.32 26.85 -7.34
N ARG A 462 -14.40 26.17 -6.21
CA ARG A 462 -14.68 26.84 -4.95
C ARG A 462 -14.07 26.15 -3.74
N ILE A 463 -13.80 26.93 -2.71
CA ILE A 463 -13.38 26.42 -1.41
C ILE A 463 -14.59 26.56 -0.48
N VAL A 464 -14.95 25.45 0.14
CA VAL A 464 -16.13 25.33 0.99
C VAL A 464 -15.80 24.61 2.29
N LYS A 465 -16.68 24.78 3.28
CA LYS A 465 -16.70 23.92 4.47
C LYS A 465 -17.74 22.82 4.27
N ARG A 466 -17.32 21.55 4.42
CA ARG A 466 -18.18 20.36 4.39
C ARG A 466 -18.04 19.62 5.71
N GLU A 467 -19.04 19.76 6.57
CA GLU A 467 -18.99 19.28 7.96
C GLU A 467 -17.71 19.77 8.67
N GLN A 468 -16.83 18.87 9.07
CA GLN A 468 -15.55 19.21 9.71
C GLN A 468 -14.39 19.45 8.72
N ASN A 469 -14.63 19.21 7.42
CA ASN A 469 -13.57 19.31 6.41
C ASN A 469 -13.63 20.68 5.70
N VAL A 470 -12.47 21.20 5.31
CA VAL A 470 -12.35 22.22 4.27
C VAL A 470 -12.06 21.52 2.96
N VAL A 471 -12.77 21.89 1.90
CA VAL A 471 -12.71 21.20 0.61
C VAL A 471 -12.54 22.20 -0.51
N LEU A 472 -11.53 21.99 -1.35
CA LEU A 472 -11.45 22.61 -2.68
C LEU A 472 -12.19 21.73 -3.67
N GLU A 473 -13.21 22.24 -4.29
CA GLU A 473 -14.09 21.54 -5.23
C GLU A 473 -13.84 22.04 -6.67
N LEU A 474 -13.45 21.13 -7.56
CA LEU A 474 -13.18 21.35 -8.97
C LEU A 474 -14.30 20.68 -9.79
N TYR A 475 -15.32 21.43 -10.18
CA TYR A 475 -16.51 20.85 -10.79
C TYR A 475 -16.36 20.59 -12.28
N ASN A 476 -16.75 19.39 -12.71
CA ASN A 476 -17.10 19.11 -14.09
C ASN A 476 -18.59 19.36 -14.37
N TYR A 477 -19.43 19.16 -13.35
CA TYR A 477 -20.86 19.41 -13.43
C TYR A 477 -21.45 19.78 -12.07
N GLN A 478 -22.32 20.76 -12.08
CA GLN A 478 -23.26 21.07 -11.01
C GLN A 478 -24.54 21.59 -11.65
N GLY A 479 -25.69 21.06 -11.28
CA GLY A 479 -26.96 21.52 -11.83
C GLY A 479 -28.11 20.53 -11.67
N PRO A 480 -29.16 20.66 -12.44
CA PRO A 480 -30.29 19.72 -12.41
C PRO A 480 -29.84 18.29 -12.66
N THR A 481 -30.53 17.33 -12.05
CA THR A 481 -30.22 15.91 -12.21
C THR A 481 -30.34 15.49 -13.66
N LYS A 482 -29.25 14.96 -14.24
CA LYS A 482 -29.14 14.48 -15.61
C LYS A 482 -28.66 13.04 -15.68
N THR A 483 -29.04 12.34 -16.72
CA THR A 483 -28.46 11.06 -17.11
C THR A 483 -27.11 11.26 -17.81
N PHE A 484 -26.33 10.20 -17.98
CA PHE A 484 -25.11 10.25 -18.78
C PHE A 484 -25.33 10.84 -20.18
N TRP A 485 -26.41 10.43 -20.88
CA TRP A 485 -26.70 10.90 -22.24
C TRP A 485 -27.06 12.39 -22.31
N GLU A 486 -27.64 12.93 -21.25
CA GLU A 486 -27.94 14.36 -21.15
C GLU A 486 -26.68 15.17 -20.78
N LEU A 487 -25.69 14.56 -20.12
CA LEU A 487 -24.40 15.16 -19.85
C LEU A 487 -23.44 15.04 -21.02
N ALA A 488 -23.61 13.98 -21.84
CA ALA A 488 -22.75 13.72 -22.98
C ALA A 488 -22.88 14.87 -24.00
N ARG A 489 -21.75 15.43 -24.38
CA ARG A 489 -21.69 16.47 -25.41
C ARG A 489 -21.87 15.85 -26.78
N PRO A 490 -22.35 16.63 -27.78
CA PRO A 490 -22.26 16.21 -29.15
C PRO A 490 -20.84 15.78 -29.49
N GLY A 491 -20.68 14.61 -30.09
CA GLY A 491 -19.37 14.05 -30.42
C GLY A 491 -18.56 13.57 -29.19
N ALA A 492 -19.20 13.27 -28.05
CA ALA A 492 -18.52 12.81 -26.86
C ALA A 492 -17.57 11.61 -27.06
N PHE A 493 -17.93 10.69 -27.99
CA PHE A 493 -17.10 9.55 -28.39
C PHE A 493 -15.75 9.94 -29.00
N TYR A 494 -15.60 11.18 -29.48
CA TYR A 494 -14.40 11.74 -30.10
C TYR A 494 -13.68 12.75 -29.17
N GLN A 495 -14.27 13.06 -28.04
CA GLN A 495 -13.71 14.03 -27.10
C GLN A 495 -12.90 13.37 -25.97
N GLY A 496 -13.15 12.08 -25.72
CA GLY A 496 -12.49 11.32 -24.65
C GLY A 496 -13.02 11.63 -23.25
N ARG A 497 -12.25 11.21 -22.25
CA ARG A 497 -12.60 11.38 -20.84
C ARG A 497 -12.66 12.84 -20.43
N THR A 498 -13.45 13.10 -19.40
CA THR A 498 -13.60 14.42 -18.77
C THR A 498 -12.30 14.82 -18.06
N ARG A 499 -11.77 16.00 -18.37
CA ARG A 499 -10.59 16.57 -17.71
C ARG A 499 -10.95 17.16 -16.37
N CYS A 500 -10.18 16.84 -15.34
CA CYS A 500 -10.25 17.43 -14.02
C CYS A 500 -8.94 17.18 -13.29
N GLY A 501 -8.44 18.15 -12.53
CA GLY A 501 -7.22 17.94 -11.78
C GLY A 501 -6.60 19.22 -11.23
N PHE A 502 -5.43 19.04 -10.63
CA PHE A 502 -4.68 20.11 -10.01
C PHE A 502 -3.17 19.79 -9.95
N TYR A 503 -2.36 20.84 -10.02
CA TYR A 503 -0.99 20.82 -9.54
C TYR A 503 -0.99 21.12 -8.05
N ALA A 504 -0.13 20.44 -7.28
CA ALA A 504 0.07 20.70 -5.86
C ALA A 504 1.56 20.81 -5.53
N GLU A 505 1.91 21.73 -4.62
CA GLU A 505 3.24 21.89 -4.05
C GLU A 505 3.13 22.11 -2.55
N VAL A 506 3.98 21.43 -1.76
CA VAL A 506 3.99 21.50 -0.30
C VAL A 506 5.31 22.10 0.16
N ALA A 507 5.26 23.01 1.13
CA ALA A 507 6.44 23.66 1.69
C ALA A 507 6.38 23.73 3.21
N GLU A 508 7.55 23.77 3.85
CA GLU A 508 7.67 24.08 5.28
C GLU A 508 7.26 25.54 5.51
N LYS A 509 6.41 25.81 6.51
CA LYS A 509 6.09 27.19 6.89
C LYS A 509 7.31 27.98 7.31
N SER A 510 8.29 27.32 7.92
CA SER A 510 9.54 27.94 8.35
C SER A 510 10.38 28.54 7.20
N ASP A 511 10.16 28.10 5.97
CA ASP A 511 10.92 28.56 4.80
C ASP A 511 10.36 29.89 4.21
N TYR A 512 9.19 30.35 4.70
CA TYR A 512 8.48 31.53 4.17
C TYR A 512 7.96 32.41 5.31
N SER A 513 7.87 33.71 5.06
CA SER A 513 7.31 34.68 6.03
C SER A 513 5.79 34.63 6.07
N SER A 514 5.15 34.21 5.00
CA SER A 514 3.69 34.11 4.87
C SER A 514 3.27 33.19 3.72
N GLY A 515 2.00 32.80 3.68
CA GLY A 515 1.43 32.09 2.53
C GLY A 515 1.45 32.93 1.24
N ALA A 516 1.46 34.28 1.34
CA ALA A 516 1.64 35.16 0.19
C ALA A 516 3.02 35.02 -0.44
N ASP A 517 4.08 34.92 0.38
CA ASP A 517 5.44 34.75 -0.13
C ASP A 517 5.59 33.40 -0.85
N PHE A 518 4.99 32.34 -0.32
CA PHE A 518 4.98 31.07 -0.99
C PHE A 518 4.16 31.13 -2.30
N ALA A 519 3.00 31.78 -2.30
CA ALA A 519 2.21 32.00 -3.52
C ALA A 519 3.03 32.72 -4.60
N ALA A 520 3.81 33.75 -4.23
CA ALA A 520 4.67 34.46 -5.15
C ALA A 520 5.77 33.59 -5.76
N VAL A 521 6.30 32.61 -4.99
CA VAL A 521 7.26 31.61 -5.51
C VAL A 521 6.59 30.68 -6.51
N VAL A 522 5.43 30.16 -6.19
CA VAL A 522 4.68 29.24 -7.08
C VAL A 522 4.26 29.93 -8.38
N THR A 523 3.86 31.24 -8.30
CA THR A 523 3.46 32.05 -9.45
C THR A 523 4.61 32.28 -10.47
N ARG A 524 5.87 32.17 -10.05
CA ARG A 524 7.02 32.24 -10.98
C ARG A 524 7.11 31.02 -11.90
N GLY A 525 6.49 29.94 -11.52
CA GLY A 525 6.40 28.74 -12.35
C GLY A 525 5.36 28.89 -13.47
N LEU A 526 5.55 28.09 -14.49
CA LEU A 526 4.66 28.05 -15.66
C LEU A 526 3.96 26.68 -15.72
N LEU A 527 2.64 26.69 -15.55
CA LEU A 527 1.79 25.53 -15.80
C LEU A 527 1.37 25.53 -17.26
N ILE A 528 1.76 24.51 -18.02
CA ILE A 528 1.53 24.36 -19.44
C ILE A 528 0.60 23.19 -19.66
N GLU A 529 -0.47 23.42 -20.40
CA GLU A 529 -1.40 22.36 -20.81
C GLU A 529 -1.52 22.35 -22.33
N ASN A 530 -1.16 21.21 -22.95
CA ASN A 530 -1.33 20.97 -24.37
C ASN A 530 -2.36 19.87 -24.55
N PHE A 531 -3.46 20.18 -25.22
CA PHE A 531 -4.55 19.26 -25.45
C PHE A 531 -4.90 19.21 -26.92
N ASP A 532 -4.90 18.01 -27.49
CA ASP A 532 -5.24 17.77 -28.89
C ASP A 532 -6.69 18.15 -29.20
N ASP A 533 -6.91 18.55 -30.43
CA ASP A 533 -8.27 18.71 -30.98
C ASP A 533 -9.07 17.40 -30.86
N PRO A 534 -10.42 17.47 -30.84
CA PRO A 534 -11.24 16.28 -30.91
C PRO A 534 -10.91 15.42 -32.12
N ILE A 535 -10.78 14.10 -31.90
CA ILE A 535 -10.53 13.17 -33.00
C ILE A 535 -11.72 13.12 -33.97
N THR A 536 -11.45 12.80 -35.25
CA THR A 536 -12.50 12.58 -36.24
C THR A 536 -12.89 11.10 -36.32
N TYR A 537 -14.04 10.80 -36.91
CA TYR A 537 -14.53 9.42 -37.04
C TYR A 537 -13.52 8.48 -37.74
N ASN A 538 -12.71 9.00 -38.64
CA ASN A 538 -11.67 8.25 -39.36
C ASN A 538 -10.26 8.52 -38.82
N GLY A 539 -10.12 9.20 -37.70
CA GLY A 539 -8.84 9.51 -37.09
C GLY A 539 -8.30 8.37 -36.23
N GLU A 540 -7.06 8.51 -35.82
CA GLU A 540 -6.48 7.65 -34.76
C GLU A 540 -7.28 7.81 -33.47
N ASN A 541 -7.41 6.72 -32.72
CA ASN A 541 -8.23 6.71 -31.50
C ASN A 541 -7.50 7.28 -30.26
N GLU A 542 -6.47 8.07 -30.46
CA GLU A 542 -5.75 8.75 -29.39
C GLU A 542 -6.05 10.24 -29.38
N ARG A 543 -6.16 10.80 -28.19
CA ARG A 543 -6.28 12.23 -27.95
C ARG A 543 -5.45 12.60 -26.73
N LEU A 544 -4.32 13.27 -26.98
CA LEU A 544 -3.32 13.51 -25.95
C LEU A 544 -3.62 14.77 -25.15
N TRP A 545 -3.35 14.70 -23.85
CA TRP A 545 -3.33 15.84 -22.95
C TRP A 545 -2.04 15.79 -22.16
N ALA A 546 -1.13 16.72 -22.45
CA ALA A 546 0.10 16.90 -21.71
C ALA A 546 -0.06 18.05 -20.72
N VAL A 547 0.30 17.80 -19.48
CA VAL A 547 0.34 18.78 -18.39
C VAL A 547 1.75 18.84 -17.87
N GLU A 548 2.32 20.03 -17.81
CA GLU A 548 3.69 20.26 -17.39
C GLU A 548 3.78 21.51 -16.50
N TYR A 549 4.50 21.41 -15.40
CA TYR A 549 4.89 22.54 -14.58
C TYR A 549 6.41 22.76 -14.67
N ARG A 550 6.81 23.99 -14.97
CA ARG A 550 8.23 24.40 -15.04
C ARG A 550 8.49 25.55 -14.09
N ARG A 551 9.57 25.45 -13.32
CA ARG A 551 10.10 26.57 -12.54
C ARG A 551 11.60 26.42 -12.38
N ASP A 552 12.31 27.49 -12.71
CA ASP A 552 13.78 27.50 -12.77
C ASP A 552 14.30 26.38 -13.70
N ASN A 553 15.15 25.47 -13.23
CA ASN A 553 15.64 24.33 -13.99
C ASN A 553 14.83 23.04 -13.75
N GLU A 554 13.71 23.13 -13.03
CA GLU A 554 12.95 21.94 -12.67
C GLU A 554 11.67 21.83 -13.51
N THR A 555 11.39 20.62 -13.93
CA THR A 555 10.23 20.29 -14.76
C THR A 555 9.54 19.05 -14.20
N LEU A 556 8.23 19.08 -14.17
CA LEU A 556 7.38 17.93 -13.82
C LEU A 556 6.27 17.83 -14.84
N GLY A 557 6.09 16.68 -15.48
CA GLY A 557 5.08 16.54 -16.52
C GLY A 557 4.51 15.12 -16.68
N ILE A 558 3.28 15.09 -17.15
CA ILE A 558 2.54 13.86 -17.48
C ILE A 558 1.75 14.06 -18.76
N GLU A 559 1.71 13.04 -19.62
CA GLU A 559 0.91 13.02 -20.85
C GLU A 559 -0.01 11.80 -20.82
N LEU A 560 -1.29 12.05 -21.07
CA LEU A 560 -2.35 11.05 -21.06
C LEU A 560 -3.01 10.93 -22.44
N ASP A 561 -3.34 9.71 -22.84
CA ASP A 561 -4.38 9.48 -23.83
C ASP A 561 -5.75 9.61 -23.16
N MET A 562 -6.49 10.63 -23.48
CA MET A 562 -7.78 10.91 -22.86
C MET A 562 -8.91 10.03 -23.40
N MET A 563 -8.71 9.26 -24.47
CA MET A 563 -9.70 8.30 -24.95
C MET A 563 -9.76 7.08 -24.03
N GLN A 564 -8.58 6.56 -23.64
CA GLN A 564 -8.45 5.40 -22.76
C GLN A 564 -8.15 5.78 -21.29
N PHE A 565 -7.80 7.04 -21.04
CA PHE A 565 -7.30 7.53 -19.77
C PHE A 565 -6.04 6.78 -19.33
N GLU A 566 -5.11 6.60 -20.28
CA GLU A 566 -3.85 5.88 -20.04
C GLU A 566 -2.64 6.81 -20.12
N ILE A 567 -1.65 6.54 -19.24
CA ILE A 567 -0.39 7.28 -19.19
C ILE A 567 0.44 6.94 -20.43
N LYS A 568 0.78 7.95 -21.23
CA LYS A 568 1.72 7.83 -22.35
C LYS A 568 3.15 8.09 -21.89
N ARG A 569 3.39 9.21 -21.19
CA ARG A 569 4.69 9.61 -20.66
C ARG A 569 4.56 10.24 -19.27
N MET A 570 5.59 10.06 -18.49
CA MET A 570 5.89 10.83 -17.26
C MET A 570 7.32 11.30 -17.32
N TRP A 571 7.59 12.55 -16.94
CA TRP A 571 8.96 13.09 -16.98
C TRP A 571 9.20 14.12 -15.87
N THR A 572 10.48 14.21 -15.50
CA THR A 572 11.04 15.29 -14.70
C THR A 572 12.19 15.91 -15.45
N HIS A 573 12.92 16.88 -14.84
CA HIS A 573 14.12 17.43 -15.45
C HIS A 573 15.17 16.34 -15.74
N ASP A 574 15.34 15.39 -14.83
CA ASP A 574 16.42 14.41 -14.84
C ASP A 574 16.01 13.03 -15.39
N ALA A 575 14.72 12.76 -15.55
CA ALA A 575 14.25 11.42 -15.90
C ALA A 575 13.00 11.43 -16.80
N SER A 576 12.94 10.47 -17.71
CA SER A 576 11.74 10.07 -18.45
C SER A 576 11.38 8.62 -18.10
N ASP A 577 10.10 8.26 -18.22
CA ASP A 577 9.59 6.92 -17.91
C ASP A 577 9.88 6.46 -16.47
N MET A 578 9.29 7.16 -15.51
CA MET A 578 9.54 7.06 -14.08
C MET A 578 8.90 5.81 -13.43
N LEU A 579 9.41 4.62 -13.79
CA LEU A 579 8.99 3.34 -13.23
C LEU A 579 10.18 2.57 -12.59
N PRO A 580 10.94 3.17 -11.66
CA PRO A 580 12.04 2.48 -11.01
C PRO A 580 11.51 1.37 -10.09
N MET A 581 12.21 0.26 -9.99
CA MET A 581 11.86 -0.81 -9.04
C MET A 581 11.98 -0.34 -7.59
N LEU A 582 13.02 0.40 -7.31
CA LEU A 582 13.24 1.21 -6.10
C LEU A 582 14.31 2.25 -6.42
N ASP A 583 13.99 3.50 -6.11
CA ASP A 583 14.92 4.62 -6.20
C ASP A 583 14.76 5.52 -4.97
N SER A 584 15.84 5.68 -4.22
CA SER A 584 15.96 6.60 -3.10
C SER A 584 17.43 6.89 -2.81
N PRO A 585 17.77 7.95 -2.06
CA PRO A 585 19.16 8.26 -1.70
C PRO A 585 19.88 7.20 -0.87
N ILE A 586 19.15 6.26 -0.26
CA ILE A 586 19.69 5.26 0.68
C ILE A 586 19.34 3.82 0.31
N ALA A 587 18.50 3.61 -0.69
CA ALA A 587 18.14 2.27 -1.16
C ALA A 587 17.80 2.29 -2.65
N THR A 588 18.28 1.28 -3.40
CA THR A 588 18.01 1.12 -4.82
C THR A 588 17.84 -0.35 -5.21
N GLN A 589 17.09 -0.59 -6.27
CA GLN A 589 16.85 -1.94 -6.82
C GLN A 589 16.84 -1.89 -8.35
N ALA A 590 17.40 -2.91 -8.96
CA ALA A 590 17.33 -3.14 -10.40
C ALA A 590 17.13 -4.62 -10.73
N LEU A 591 16.59 -4.92 -11.90
CA LEU A 591 16.47 -6.29 -12.40
C LEU A 591 17.83 -6.78 -12.96
N ASP A 592 18.55 -5.90 -13.62
CA ASP A 592 19.85 -6.19 -14.25
C ASP A 592 20.84 -5.05 -14.02
N GLY A 593 22.12 -5.30 -14.34
CA GLY A 593 23.19 -4.31 -14.22
C GLY A 593 23.70 -4.13 -12.80
N ASP A 594 24.55 -3.14 -12.61
CA ASP A 594 25.07 -2.76 -11.31
C ASP A 594 24.09 -1.82 -10.59
N VAL A 595 23.95 -1.96 -9.29
CA VAL A 595 23.24 -0.98 -8.46
C VAL A 595 24.21 -0.16 -7.62
N LYS A 596 24.02 1.16 -7.58
CA LYS A 596 24.94 2.12 -6.96
C LYS A 596 24.19 3.10 -6.06
N ILE A 597 24.77 3.35 -4.89
CA ILE A 597 24.37 4.41 -3.99
C ILE A 597 25.63 5.08 -3.45
N ASN A 598 25.83 6.36 -3.76
CA ASN A 598 27.04 7.07 -3.40
C ASN A 598 28.31 6.29 -3.79
N ASP A 599 29.19 6.03 -2.85
CA ASP A 599 30.43 5.27 -3.04
C ASP A 599 30.25 3.75 -2.86
N SER A 600 29.02 3.27 -2.80
CA SER A 600 28.70 1.84 -2.63
C SER A 600 28.14 1.26 -3.92
N ILE A 601 28.60 0.07 -4.29
CA ILE A 601 28.18 -0.62 -5.51
C ILE A 601 27.99 -2.11 -5.28
N LEU A 602 26.90 -2.64 -5.82
CA LEU A 602 26.66 -4.08 -5.92
C LEU A 602 26.70 -4.51 -7.39
N LYS A 603 27.59 -5.45 -7.70
CA LYS A 603 27.77 -6.04 -9.04
C LYS A 603 27.36 -7.50 -9.01
N CYS A 604 26.54 -7.91 -9.96
CA CYS A 604 26.11 -9.28 -10.16
C CYS A 604 26.09 -9.58 -11.67
N GLU A 605 26.79 -10.61 -12.13
CA GLU A 605 26.86 -10.94 -13.56
C GLU A 605 25.66 -11.75 -14.06
N GLY A 606 24.99 -12.48 -13.16
CA GLY A 606 23.81 -13.28 -13.49
C GLY A 606 22.55 -12.41 -13.67
N GLU A 607 21.60 -12.92 -14.44
CA GLU A 607 20.26 -12.35 -14.52
C GLU A 607 19.55 -12.44 -13.18
N GLY A 608 18.84 -11.40 -12.79
CA GLY A 608 18.00 -11.41 -11.57
C GLY A 608 17.98 -10.08 -10.85
N THR A 609 17.07 -10.00 -9.90
CA THR A 609 16.86 -8.82 -9.07
C THR A 609 17.98 -8.65 -8.06
N ARG A 610 18.45 -7.42 -7.93
CA ARG A 610 19.44 -7.01 -6.94
C ARG A 610 19.03 -5.69 -6.30
N TRP A 611 19.30 -5.57 -5.01
CA TRP A 611 19.06 -4.32 -4.29
C TRP A 611 20.15 -4.06 -3.25
N LEU A 612 20.36 -2.78 -2.99
CA LEU A 612 21.36 -2.26 -2.06
C LEU A 612 20.72 -1.22 -1.15
N VAL A 613 20.97 -1.33 0.15
CA VAL A 613 20.74 -0.29 1.15
C VAL A 613 22.09 0.18 1.66
N SER A 614 22.27 1.51 1.74
CA SER A 614 23.53 2.13 2.18
C SER A 614 23.22 3.20 3.22
N LEU A 615 23.70 2.98 4.45
CA LEU A 615 23.63 3.89 5.59
C LEU A 615 25.04 4.13 6.15
N PRO A 616 25.88 4.92 5.43
CA PRO A 616 27.29 5.08 5.78
C PRO A 616 27.54 5.64 7.18
N ASP A 617 26.73 6.61 7.61
CA ASP A 617 26.82 7.21 8.95
C ASP A 617 26.55 6.21 10.08
N GLU A 618 25.88 5.10 9.76
CA GLU A 618 25.57 3.98 10.66
C GLU A 618 26.49 2.77 10.43
N HIS A 619 27.53 2.90 9.61
CA HIS A 619 28.42 1.81 9.22
C HIS A 619 27.65 0.54 8.81
N THR A 620 26.56 0.73 8.02
CA THR A 620 25.58 -0.34 7.71
C THR A 620 25.28 -0.39 6.22
N TRP A 621 25.51 -1.57 5.61
CA TRP A 621 25.19 -1.88 4.22
C TRP A 621 24.50 -3.22 4.13
N ILE A 622 23.42 -3.27 3.38
CA ILE A 622 22.68 -4.51 3.13
C ILE A 622 22.51 -4.67 1.63
N ALA A 623 22.91 -5.81 1.13
CA ALA A 623 22.82 -6.14 -0.28
C ALA A 623 22.20 -7.51 -0.49
N ALA A 624 21.37 -7.64 -1.52
CA ALA A 624 20.78 -8.92 -1.88
C ALA A 624 20.78 -9.16 -3.38
N PHE A 625 20.79 -10.43 -3.72
CA PHE A 625 20.60 -10.93 -5.08
C PHE A 625 19.64 -12.12 -5.09
N HIS A 626 18.79 -12.15 -6.08
CA HIS A 626 17.94 -13.27 -6.42
C HIS A 626 17.86 -13.43 -7.94
N GLY A 627 18.17 -14.61 -8.45
CA GLY A 627 18.11 -14.91 -9.87
C GLY A 627 17.54 -16.29 -10.19
N PRO A 628 17.22 -16.55 -11.47
CA PRO A 628 16.82 -17.88 -11.95
C PRO A 628 17.98 -18.87 -11.95
N GLY A 629 19.24 -18.38 -11.99
CA GLY A 629 20.45 -19.13 -11.98
C GLY A 629 21.52 -18.52 -11.07
N PRO A 630 22.70 -19.15 -11.01
CA PRO A 630 23.81 -18.66 -10.19
C PRO A 630 24.43 -17.37 -10.79
N SER A 631 24.91 -16.51 -9.91
CA SER A 631 25.58 -15.26 -10.22
C SER A 631 26.86 -15.10 -9.36
N SER A 632 27.87 -14.41 -9.87
CA SER A 632 28.85 -13.75 -9.03
C SER A 632 28.20 -12.64 -8.22
N PHE A 633 28.76 -12.31 -7.06
CA PHE A 633 28.26 -11.25 -6.21
C PHE A 633 29.44 -10.47 -5.64
N ILE A 634 29.48 -9.17 -5.94
CA ILE A 634 30.56 -8.29 -5.44
C ILE A 634 29.90 -7.07 -4.84
N LEU A 635 30.05 -6.89 -3.52
CA LEU A 635 29.68 -5.68 -2.80
C LEU A 635 30.94 -4.88 -2.49
N GLU A 636 31.07 -3.69 -3.06
CA GLU A 636 32.11 -2.71 -2.77
C GLU A 636 31.53 -1.55 -2.00
N ILE A 637 32.09 -1.23 -0.84
CA ILE A 637 31.66 -0.17 0.06
C ILE A 637 32.88 0.62 0.56
N PRO A 638 32.74 1.83 1.09
CA PRO A 638 33.89 2.59 1.60
C PRO A 638 34.72 1.85 2.64
N GLU A 639 34.11 0.97 3.44
CA GLU A 639 34.78 0.22 4.50
C GLU A 639 35.42 -1.12 4.04
N GLY A 640 35.11 -1.57 2.82
CA GLY A 640 35.66 -2.83 2.35
C GLY A 640 34.95 -3.48 1.16
N ARG A 641 35.14 -4.78 1.04
CA ARG A 641 34.59 -5.55 -0.08
C ARG A 641 34.21 -6.96 0.35
N VAL A 642 33.08 -7.43 -0.17
CA VAL A 642 32.65 -8.84 -0.14
C VAL A 642 32.62 -9.36 -1.57
N GLU A 643 33.30 -10.46 -1.87
CA GLU A 643 33.28 -11.14 -3.17
C GLU A 643 32.88 -12.60 -2.98
N ILE A 644 31.86 -13.03 -3.70
CA ILE A 644 31.35 -14.40 -3.73
C ILE A 644 31.37 -14.87 -5.17
N ASP A 645 32.05 -15.97 -5.41
CA ASP A 645 32.28 -16.49 -6.77
C ASP A 645 30.90 -16.90 -7.37
N LYS A 646 30.01 -17.51 -6.57
CA LYS A 646 28.74 -18.00 -7.06
C LYS A 646 27.67 -18.13 -5.96
N LEU A 647 26.50 -17.62 -6.20
CA LEU A 647 25.28 -17.84 -5.40
C LEU A 647 24.02 -17.72 -6.27
N THR A 648 22.94 -18.34 -5.88
CA THR A 648 21.64 -18.23 -6.59
C THR A 648 20.74 -17.20 -5.91
N ARG A 649 20.75 -17.16 -4.60
CA ARG A 649 20.06 -16.18 -3.75
C ARG A 649 20.94 -15.83 -2.58
N GLY A 650 21.04 -14.56 -2.24
CA GLY A 650 21.86 -14.13 -1.13
C GLY A 650 21.40 -12.84 -0.51
N LEU A 651 21.61 -12.75 0.80
CA LEU A 651 21.47 -11.56 1.61
C LEU A 651 22.76 -11.37 2.40
N ILE A 652 23.43 -10.26 2.15
CA ILE A 652 24.65 -9.87 2.85
C ILE A 652 24.30 -8.66 3.72
N THR A 653 24.57 -8.78 5.02
CA THR A 653 24.46 -7.68 5.98
C THR A 653 25.82 -7.33 6.50
N TRP A 654 26.23 -6.08 6.33
CA TRP A 654 27.47 -5.51 6.86
C TRP A 654 27.10 -4.45 7.90
N GLU A 655 27.43 -4.65 9.16
CA GLU A 655 27.19 -3.71 10.26
C GLU A 655 28.44 -3.57 11.11
N ASN A 656 29.02 -2.38 11.21
CA ASN A 656 30.20 -2.08 12.03
C ASN A 656 31.36 -3.07 11.81
N GLY A 657 31.66 -3.39 10.54
CA GLY A 657 32.71 -4.34 10.17
C GLY A 657 32.36 -5.82 10.37
N GLN A 658 31.15 -6.13 10.89
CA GLN A 658 30.67 -7.50 11.03
C GLN A 658 29.79 -7.89 9.84
N ILE A 659 30.07 -9.06 9.27
CA ILE A 659 29.41 -9.53 8.05
C ILE A 659 28.65 -10.81 8.33
N GLN A 660 27.37 -10.80 7.95
CA GLN A 660 26.51 -11.98 7.90
C GLN A 660 26.15 -12.28 6.46
N ILE A 661 26.30 -13.54 6.06
CA ILE A 661 25.98 -14.05 4.72
C ILE A 661 24.91 -15.13 4.88
N GLU A 662 23.75 -14.91 4.27
CA GLU A 662 22.70 -15.90 4.14
C GLU A 662 22.49 -16.19 2.66
N ALA A 663 22.66 -17.43 2.22
CA ALA A 663 22.63 -17.73 0.80
C ALA A 663 22.15 -19.16 0.48
N THR A 664 21.60 -19.31 -0.73
CA THR A 664 21.37 -20.62 -1.36
C THR A 664 22.18 -20.72 -2.64
N GLY A 665 22.69 -21.92 -2.95
CA GLY A 665 23.56 -22.14 -4.10
C GLY A 665 24.93 -21.45 -3.97
N LEU A 666 25.40 -21.27 -2.74
CA LEU A 666 26.73 -20.71 -2.46
C LEU A 666 27.82 -21.70 -2.87
N GLU A 667 28.71 -21.28 -3.75
CA GLU A 667 29.89 -22.04 -4.15
C GLU A 667 31.15 -21.17 -3.91
N GLY A 668 32.22 -21.81 -3.45
CA GLY A 668 33.47 -21.14 -3.10
C GLY A 668 33.45 -20.54 -1.67
N ILE A 669 34.59 -19.99 -1.30
CA ILE A 669 34.80 -19.31 -0.01
C ILE A 669 34.68 -17.81 -0.26
N PRO A 670 33.78 -17.09 0.42
CA PRO A 670 33.65 -15.64 0.31
C PRO A 670 34.99 -14.95 0.62
N LYS A 671 35.45 -14.06 -0.28
CA LYS A 671 36.63 -13.21 -0.08
C LYS A 671 36.20 -11.88 0.51
N ILE A 672 36.84 -11.47 1.59
CA ILE A 672 36.49 -10.28 2.34
C ILE A 672 37.69 -9.40 2.59
N VAL A 673 37.50 -8.11 2.42
CA VAL A 673 38.45 -7.06 2.77
C VAL A 673 37.75 -6.05 3.67
N GLY A 674 38.36 -5.67 4.78
CA GLY A 674 37.87 -4.62 5.68
C GLY A 674 36.83 -5.06 6.73
N GLY A 675 36.43 -6.33 6.74
CA GLY A 675 35.41 -6.82 7.69
C GLY A 675 35.67 -8.24 8.19
N LEU A 676 34.85 -8.72 9.10
CA LEU A 676 34.89 -10.05 9.72
C LEU A 676 33.57 -10.79 9.51
N ILE A 677 33.63 -11.99 8.95
CA ILE A 677 32.44 -12.87 8.87
C ILE A 677 32.11 -13.37 10.26
N THR A 678 30.88 -13.08 10.69
CA THR A 678 30.31 -13.54 11.97
C THR A 678 29.34 -14.70 11.77
N LYS A 679 28.77 -14.84 10.56
CA LYS A 679 27.80 -15.89 10.26
C LYS A 679 27.76 -16.19 8.76
N ILE A 680 27.72 -17.49 8.41
CA ILE A 680 27.35 -18.00 7.08
C ILE A 680 26.29 -19.08 7.28
N ASN A 681 25.15 -18.94 6.59
CA ASN A 681 24.04 -19.90 6.63
C ASN A 681 23.70 -20.40 5.24
#